data_9acaf0e4b74735c13ae02b8bf9aed0e5
#
_entry.id   9acaf0e4b74735c13ae02b8bf9aed0e5
#
_cell.length_a   1.000
_cell.length_b   1.000
_cell.length_c   1.000
_cell.angle_alpha   90.00
_cell.angle_beta   90.00
_cell.angle_gamma   90.00
#
_symmetry.space_group_name_H-M   'P 1'
#
loop_
_entity.id
_entity.type
_entity.pdbx_description
1 polymer ?
#
loop_
_entity_poly.entity_id
_entity_poly.type
_entity_poly.pdbx_seq_one_letter_code
_entity_poly.pdbx_strand_id
1 'polypeptide(L)'
;MGLACLASLVSYAAEPIKVACIGNSVTAGYLLKDPEWESYPSVLQRLLGPNYEVGNFGHSGATLLFKGHRPYVQMPEFKKALDWDADIFVIHLGLNDTDPRNWPNYASEFKRDYNALIDSLTHKNPMKRVIIAQMSPITASHSRFRTGTLQYFDEIQAEIKRIADARNLELINLSDPLYNYAHLLPDALHPTSEGAIRMARYVYGSLTGDWGGLSMSPYYGDGMVLQRGKKIRISGQADGGARVTVHVDKDREYLAMSNHLGKWSMLIDSLSTERSHSITIMSKGQRLQYNNVLAGDVWLASGQSNMAWKLNQTKDQRREAYRDDDRLRAYVMQPIAETNKTAWPEDILTQVNNHQYYKKTSWQTAQHLENTGQWSAVAYHFGRALRDSLPDVPIAIVCNPIGGAPIESFVSQRTLEHNLPDMLTKWYDKPYSMPWVRERAKENIALRPQGQRHPYEPGYLYAEGIEPLHGLGFKGILWYQGESNADNPSLYKQLFPLLVDDFRQTLGKNLPIYTVQLPGISSRPEWSEFRLLQEDLTSIEEGGKNAQKNIFLVPTYDCADSLDVHPRYKYAVGNRLARLVLQKTYHREQAYGQTKLGDISLVRHGKKYYLISDGTFIKQNQALVKGDIQGFEFAHADGVYFPVSLEQDKKGRLFVSRAIGDGLVSYRYAYPAYTKANLYNQYGIPVLPAFGRIDYK
;
A
#
# COMPACT_ATOMS: atom_id res chain seq x y z
N MET A 1 28.78 19.44 -76.38
CA MET A 1 29.59 18.75 -75.36
C MET A 1 29.36 19.45 -74.00
N GLY A 2 28.46 18.91 -73.17
CA GLY A 2 28.18 19.44 -71.85
C GLY A 2 28.76 18.45 -70.84
N LEU A 3 29.77 18.91 -70.08
CA LEU A 3 30.30 18.18 -68.99
C LEU A 3 29.32 18.33 -67.78
N ALA A 4 28.68 17.21 -67.36
CA ALA A 4 27.96 17.12 -66.11
C ALA A 4 28.98 16.84 -65.01
N CYS A 5 29.24 17.83 -64.10
CA CYS A 5 29.91 17.59 -62.86
C CYS A 5 28.99 16.86 -61.89
N LEU A 6 29.24 15.58 -61.68
CA LEU A 6 28.68 14.81 -60.55
C LEU A 6 29.44 15.25 -59.26
N ALA A 7 28.82 16.12 -58.48
CA ALA A 7 29.26 16.38 -57.11
C ALA A 7 28.83 15.18 -56.24
N SER A 8 29.78 14.34 -55.88
CA SER A 8 29.60 13.32 -54.87
C SER A 8 29.41 13.98 -53.50
N LEU A 9 28.19 14.00 -53.00
CA LEU A 9 27.89 14.34 -51.61
C LEU A 9 28.50 13.23 -50.72
N VAL A 10 29.71 13.47 -50.22
CA VAL A 10 30.26 12.68 -49.12
C VAL A 10 29.46 13.05 -47.86
N SER A 11 28.49 12.24 -47.50
CA SER A 11 27.84 12.34 -46.19
C SER A 11 28.89 11.99 -45.14
N TYR A 12 29.43 12.99 -44.46
CA TYR A 12 30.17 12.78 -43.24
C TYR A 12 29.17 12.29 -42.20
N ALA A 13 29.22 10.98 -41.88
CA ALA A 13 28.50 10.47 -40.69
C ALA A 13 29.07 11.23 -39.51
N ALA A 14 28.18 11.85 -38.72
CA ALA A 14 28.57 12.50 -37.48
C ALA A 14 29.22 11.46 -36.57
N GLU A 15 30.29 11.86 -35.87
CA GLU A 15 30.89 10.97 -34.87
C GLU A 15 29.84 10.58 -33.81
N PRO A 16 29.79 9.32 -33.34
CA PRO A 16 28.85 8.88 -32.34
C PRO A 16 29.07 9.61 -31.00
N ILE A 17 27.98 9.93 -30.30
CA ILE A 17 28.03 10.55 -28.97
C ILE A 17 28.55 9.52 -27.98
N LYS A 18 29.64 9.81 -27.30
CA LYS A 18 30.28 8.91 -26.34
C LYS A 18 29.67 9.00 -24.95
N VAL A 19 29.18 7.86 -24.42
CA VAL A 19 28.56 7.75 -23.08
C VAL A 19 29.43 6.86 -22.21
N ALA A 20 30.10 7.41 -21.20
CA ALA A 20 30.88 6.65 -20.24
C ALA A 20 30.04 6.26 -19.02
N CYS A 21 29.83 4.97 -18.82
CA CYS A 21 29.23 4.43 -17.60
C CYS A 21 30.32 4.16 -16.54
N ILE A 22 30.43 5.09 -15.59
CA ILE A 22 31.38 5.05 -14.47
C ILE A 22 30.72 4.29 -13.31
N GLY A 23 31.40 3.29 -12.71
CA GLY A 23 30.76 2.58 -11.60
C GLY A 23 31.56 1.47 -10.97
N ASN A 24 30.83 0.66 -10.21
CA ASN A 24 31.36 -0.48 -9.46
C ASN A 24 31.05 -1.82 -10.15
N SER A 25 30.94 -2.90 -9.37
CA SER A 25 30.63 -4.27 -9.85
C SER A 25 29.28 -4.36 -10.61
N VAL A 26 28.29 -3.56 -10.23
CA VAL A 26 26.99 -3.53 -10.93
C VAL A 26 27.17 -3.00 -12.37
N THR A 27 27.95 -1.95 -12.53
CA THR A 27 28.29 -1.39 -13.85
C THR A 27 29.18 -2.34 -14.64
N ALA A 28 30.15 -2.96 -14.00
CA ALA A 28 31.01 -3.97 -14.62
C ALA A 28 30.26 -5.23 -15.11
N GLY A 29 29.07 -5.50 -14.55
CA GLY A 29 28.30 -6.71 -14.88
C GLY A 29 28.74 -7.94 -14.08
N TYR A 30 29.21 -7.75 -12.84
CA TYR A 30 29.63 -8.87 -11.98
C TYR A 30 28.47 -9.86 -11.75
N LEU A 31 28.76 -11.16 -11.77
CA LEU A 31 27.86 -12.32 -11.72
C LEU A 31 26.99 -12.54 -12.96
N LEU A 32 27.05 -11.71 -13.99
CA LEU A 32 26.43 -12.00 -15.28
C LEU A 32 27.27 -13.07 -16.04
N LYS A 33 26.60 -13.90 -16.84
CA LYS A 33 27.29 -14.95 -17.60
C LYS A 33 28.17 -14.37 -18.70
N ASP A 34 27.69 -13.34 -19.35
CA ASP A 34 28.39 -12.62 -20.42
C ASP A 34 28.26 -11.11 -20.16
N PRO A 35 29.13 -10.51 -19.33
CA PRO A 35 29.08 -9.08 -19.01
C PRO A 35 29.21 -8.16 -20.22
N GLU A 36 29.94 -8.60 -21.27
CA GLU A 36 30.10 -7.82 -22.52
C GLU A 36 28.79 -7.71 -23.29
N TRP A 37 27.85 -8.63 -23.06
CA TRP A 37 26.54 -8.61 -23.67
C TRP A 37 25.42 -8.22 -22.69
N GLU A 38 25.47 -8.70 -21.45
CA GLU A 38 24.37 -8.62 -20.50
C GLU A 38 24.44 -7.42 -19.55
N SER A 39 25.60 -6.76 -19.38
CA SER A 39 25.71 -5.61 -18.46
C SER A 39 24.82 -4.45 -18.92
N TYR A 40 24.35 -3.63 -17.96
CA TYR A 40 23.49 -2.51 -18.33
C TYR A 40 24.13 -1.53 -19.34
N PRO A 41 25.45 -1.24 -19.34
CA PRO A 41 26.06 -0.42 -20.40
C PRO A 41 25.97 -1.09 -21.77
N SER A 42 26.20 -2.40 -21.86
CA SER A 42 26.11 -3.14 -23.14
C SER A 42 24.68 -3.22 -23.68
N VAL A 43 23.69 -3.37 -22.77
CA VAL A 43 22.27 -3.28 -23.14
C VAL A 43 21.91 -1.86 -23.57
N LEU A 44 22.43 -0.85 -22.88
CA LEU A 44 22.23 0.57 -23.20
C LEU A 44 22.76 0.90 -24.60
N GLN A 45 23.94 0.37 -24.99
CA GLN A 45 24.49 0.52 -26.34
C GLN A 45 23.48 0.03 -27.40
N ARG A 46 22.89 -1.14 -27.17
CA ARG A 46 21.91 -1.71 -28.13
C ARG A 46 20.62 -0.88 -28.21
N LEU A 47 20.19 -0.30 -27.10
CA LEU A 47 19.01 0.57 -27.08
C LEU A 47 19.25 1.90 -27.78
N LEU A 48 20.45 2.50 -27.61
CA LEU A 48 20.81 3.78 -28.21
C LEU A 48 21.17 3.70 -29.69
N GLY A 49 21.61 2.51 -30.16
CA GLY A 49 21.99 2.28 -31.55
C GLY A 49 23.30 2.97 -31.97
N PRO A 50 23.56 3.08 -33.32
CA PRO A 50 24.87 3.46 -33.83
C PRO A 50 25.21 4.95 -33.71
N ASN A 51 24.26 5.79 -33.34
CA ASN A 51 24.52 7.22 -33.11
C ASN A 51 25.22 7.49 -31.75
N TYR A 52 25.38 6.44 -30.94
CA TYR A 52 26.05 6.50 -29.65
C TYR A 52 27.11 5.41 -29.57
N GLU A 53 28.15 5.70 -28.79
CA GLU A 53 29.17 4.74 -28.37
C GLU A 53 29.18 4.67 -26.82
N VAL A 54 28.85 3.52 -26.23
CA VAL A 54 28.74 3.35 -24.78
C VAL A 54 29.94 2.57 -24.25
N GLY A 55 30.73 3.22 -23.39
CA GLY A 55 31.87 2.61 -22.70
C GLY A 55 31.48 2.12 -21.31
N ASN A 56 31.87 0.88 -20.96
CA ASN A 56 31.75 0.33 -19.63
C ASN A 56 33.07 0.55 -18.86
N PHE A 57 33.05 1.45 -17.89
CA PHE A 57 34.17 1.75 -16.99
C PHE A 57 33.88 1.35 -15.54
N GLY A 58 33.12 0.27 -15.36
CA GLY A 58 32.84 -0.31 -14.05
C GLY A 58 34.04 -1.10 -13.52
N HIS A 59 34.36 -0.94 -12.22
CA HIS A 59 35.36 -1.75 -11.53
C HIS A 59 34.80 -2.41 -10.28
N SER A 60 34.84 -3.75 -10.21
CA SER A 60 34.25 -4.51 -9.09
C SER A 60 34.89 -4.15 -7.75
N GLY A 61 34.05 -3.81 -6.77
CA GLY A 61 34.48 -3.42 -5.42
C GLY A 61 34.90 -1.96 -5.28
N ALA A 62 34.84 -1.16 -6.35
CA ALA A 62 35.27 0.24 -6.33
C ALA A 62 34.42 1.10 -5.39
N THR A 63 35.08 1.91 -4.58
CA THR A 63 34.50 2.94 -3.72
C THR A 63 34.60 4.33 -4.36
N LEU A 64 33.65 5.20 -4.04
CA LEU A 64 33.78 6.61 -4.36
C LEU A 64 34.84 7.28 -3.47
N LEU A 65 34.83 6.98 -2.16
CA LEU A 65 35.76 7.54 -1.19
C LEU A 65 37.21 7.25 -1.58
N PHE A 66 38.05 8.28 -1.63
CA PHE A 66 39.48 8.16 -1.99
C PHE A 66 40.30 7.43 -0.93
N LYS A 67 39.83 7.43 0.31
CA LYS A 67 40.37 6.62 1.40
C LYS A 67 39.63 5.29 1.61
N GLY A 68 38.67 4.97 0.75
CA GLY A 68 37.98 3.70 0.78
C GLY A 68 38.93 2.52 0.52
N HIS A 69 38.47 1.32 0.80
CA HIS A 69 39.32 0.12 0.65
C HIS A 69 39.72 -0.19 -0.81
N ARG A 70 39.04 0.43 -1.81
CA ARG A 70 39.32 0.30 -3.25
C ARG A 70 38.87 1.56 -4.01
N PRO A 71 39.60 2.67 -3.89
CA PRO A 71 39.20 3.94 -4.49
C PRO A 71 39.11 3.86 -6.02
N TYR A 72 37.98 4.25 -6.60
CA TYR A 72 37.79 4.20 -8.05
C TYR A 72 38.83 5.01 -8.82
N VAL A 73 39.25 6.15 -8.29
CA VAL A 73 40.26 7.02 -8.91
C VAL A 73 41.64 6.37 -9.04
N GLN A 74 41.88 5.26 -8.35
CA GLN A 74 43.14 4.48 -8.45
C GLN A 74 43.01 3.27 -9.40
N MET A 75 41.81 3.02 -9.94
CA MET A 75 41.57 1.86 -10.79
C MET A 75 41.92 2.16 -12.25
N PRO A 76 42.33 1.12 -13.03
CA PRO A 76 42.65 1.28 -14.45
C PRO A 76 41.49 1.83 -15.27
N GLU A 77 40.22 1.50 -14.91
CA GLU A 77 39.01 1.95 -15.59
C GLU A 77 38.83 3.47 -15.48
N PHE A 78 39.21 4.08 -14.37
CA PHE A 78 39.19 5.53 -14.23
C PHE A 78 40.12 6.21 -15.25
N LYS A 79 41.37 5.71 -15.37
CA LYS A 79 42.31 6.26 -16.35
C LYS A 79 41.81 6.07 -17.78
N LYS A 80 41.28 4.88 -18.10
CA LYS A 80 40.69 4.64 -19.41
C LYS A 80 39.53 5.59 -19.71
N ALA A 81 38.68 5.87 -18.73
CA ALA A 81 37.56 6.82 -18.87
C ALA A 81 38.04 8.24 -19.14
N LEU A 82 39.11 8.71 -18.47
CA LEU A 82 39.72 9.99 -18.72
C LEU A 82 40.32 10.09 -20.13
N ASP A 83 41.02 9.05 -20.57
CA ASP A 83 41.68 8.98 -21.89
C ASP A 83 40.64 8.90 -23.03
N TRP A 84 39.48 8.23 -22.77
CA TRP A 84 38.42 8.02 -23.76
C TRP A 84 37.62 9.29 -24.07
N ASP A 85 37.62 10.25 -23.16
CA ASP A 85 37.06 11.59 -23.36
C ASP A 85 35.60 11.63 -23.79
N ALA A 86 34.73 11.02 -22.98
CA ALA A 86 33.30 10.93 -23.26
C ALA A 86 32.60 12.30 -23.31
N ASP A 87 31.48 12.36 -24.04
CA ASP A 87 30.58 13.52 -24.09
C ASP A 87 29.62 13.53 -22.89
N ILE A 88 29.23 12.33 -22.43
CA ILE A 88 28.27 12.13 -21.33
C ILE A 88 28.85 11.15 -20.32
N PHE A 89 28.76 11.48 -19.04
CA PHE A 89 29.11 10.59 -17.94
C PHE A 89 27.89 10.18 -17.16
N VAL A 90 27.68 8.87 -16.93
CA VAL A 90 26.70 8.28 -16.00
C VAL A 90 27.47 7.69 -14.83
N ILE A 91 27.37 8.30 -13.64
CA ILE A 91 28.20 7.96 -12.48
C ILE A 91 27.35 7.16 -11.47
N HIS A 92 27.66 5.87 -11.29
CA HIS A 92 27.00 4.95 -10.36
C HIS A 92 28.00 4.39 -9.33
N LEU A 93 28.34 5.19 -8.33
CA LEU A 93 29.25 4.84 -7.23
C LEU A 93 28.59 5.06 -5.87
N GLY A 94 29.13 4.48 -4.80
CA GLY A 94 28.63 4.59 -3.43
C GLY A 94 28.26 3.25 -2.78
N LEU A 95 27.92 2.21 -3.55
CA LEU A 95 27.50 0.92 -3.01
C LEU A 95 28.56 0.28 -2.09
N ASN A 96 29.83 0.29 -2.52
CA ASN A 96 30.92 -0.28 -1.73
C ASN A 96 31.34 0.65 -0.57
N ASP A 97 30.93 1.91 -0.62
CA ASP A 97 31.13 2.86 0.47
C ASP A 97 30.24 2.55 1.67
N THR A 98 29.15 1.79 1.51
CA THR A 98 28.33 1.24 2.61
C THR A 98 29.07 0.23 3.51
N ASP A 99 30.28 -0.20 3.14
CA ASP A 99 31.10 -1.07 3.98
C ASP A 99 31.49 -0.35 5.27
N PRO A 100 31.38 -1.00 6.46
CA PRO A 100 31.77 -0.39 7.74
C PRO A 100 33.23 0.08 7.82
N ARG A 101 34.11 -0.43 6.96
CA ARG A 101 35.49 0.06 6.85
C ARG A 101 35.58 1.45 6.23
N ASN A 102 34.58 1.85 5.46
CA ASN A 102 34.58 3.09 4.69
C ASN A 102 33.70 4.16 5.33
N TRP A 103 32.37 3.99 5.32
CA TRP A 103 31.42 5.05 5.64
C TRP A 103 31.57 5.62 7.05
N PRO A 104 31.59 4.84 8.14
CA PRO A 104 31.72 5.41 9.48
C PRO A 104 32.97 6.25 9.69
N ASN A 105 34.03 5.93 8.92
CA ASN A 105 35.35 6.54 9.08
C ASN A 105 35.56 7.77 8.19
N TYR A 106 34.97 7.78 6.98
CA TYR A 106 35.30 8.77 5.95
C TYR A 106 34.07 9.48 5.37
N ALA A 107 32.90 9.37 5.97
CA ALA A 107 31.65 9.98 5.48
C ALA A 107 31.78 11.48 5.20
N SER A 108 32.52 12.20 6.04
CA SER A 108 32.75 13.65 5.88
C SER A 108 33.53 14.03 4.61
N GLU A 109 34.26 13.06 4.03
CA GLU A 109 35.06 13.28 2.82
C GLU A 109 34.26 13.01 1.52
N PHE A 110 33.13 12.33 1.59
CA PHE A 110 32.38 11.84 0.45
C PHE A 110 32.00 12.95 -0.55
N LYS A 111 31.49 14.08 -0.07
CA LYS A 111 31.14 15.22 -0.91
C LYS A 111 32.37 15.80 -1.64
N ARG A 112 33.49 15.94 -0.94
CA ARG A 112 34.74 16.43 -1.52
C ARG A 112 35.21 15.49 -2.63
N ASP A 113 35.25 14.19 -2.33
CA ASP A 113 35.77 13.17 -3.24
C ASP A 113 34.86 13.00 -4.47
N TYR A 114 33.56 13.07 -4.29
CA TYR A 114 32.62 13.05 -5.43
C TYR A 114 32.80 14.24 -6.34
N ASN A 115 32.92 15.44 -5.78
CA ASN A 115 33.20 16.67 -6.57
C ASN A 115 34.53 16.56 -7.32
N ALA A 116 35.58 16.08 -6.68
CA ALA A 116 36.90 15.89 -7.31
C ALA A 116 36.87 14.87 -8.45
N LEU A 117 36.05 13.77 -8.30
CA LEU A 117 35.81 12.82 -9.38
C LEU A 117 35.16 13.50 -10.59
N ILE A 118 34.06 14.26 -10.37
CA ILE A 118 33.33 14.96 -11.45
C ILE A 118 34.29 15.96 -12.13
N ASP A 119 35.01 16.77 -11.37
CA ASP A 119 35.94 17.75 -11.91
C ASP A 119 37.06 17.11 -12.74
N SER A 120 37.55 15.95 -12.32
CA SER A 120 38.54 15.18 -13.08
C SER A 120 37.97 14.65 -14.40
N LEU A 121 36.75 14.12 -14.41
CA LEU A 121 36.09 13.60 -15.63
C LEU A 121 35.77 14.71 -16.63
N THR A 122 35.48 15.92 -16.13
CA THR A 122 35.09 17.08 -16.97
C THR A 122 36.20 18.09 -17.19
N HIS A 123 37.46 17.81 -16.75
CA HIS A 123 38.57 18.78 -16.77
C HIS A 123 38.87 19.37 -18.16
N LYS A 124 38.69 18.57 -19.24
CA LYS A 124 38.89 19.04 -20.63
C LYS A 124 37.76 19.94 -21.13
N ASN A 125 36.54 19.73 -20.66
CA ASN A 125 35.37 20.52 -20.98
C ASN A 125 34.35 20.49 -19.85
N PRO A 126 34.23 21.57 -19.05
CA PRO A 126 33.26 21.65 -17.95
C PRO A 126 31.77 21.58 -18.39
N MET A 127 31.50 21.76 -19.69
CA MET A 127 30.15 21.71 -20.26
C MET A 127 29.68 20.30 -20.63
N LYS A 128 30.49 19.27 -20.35
CA LYS A 128 30.08 17.88 -20.57
C LYS A 128 28.87 17.53 -19.71
N ARG A 129 27.97 16.73 -20.29
CA ARG A 129 26.78 16.27 -19.57
C ARG A 129 27.15 15.24 -18.53
N VAL A 130 26.74 15.47 -17.28
CA VAL A 130 26.97 14.53 -16.17
C VAL A 130 25.62 14.15 -15.58
N ILE A 131 25.36 12.85 -15.52
CA ILE A 131 24.21 12.25 -14.86
C ILE A 131 24.71 11.53 -13.62
N ILE A 132 24.29 12.00 -12.47
CA ILE A 132 24.58 11.32 -11.20
C ILE A 132 23.49 10.28 -10.96
N ALA A 133 23.90 9.03 -10.72
CA ALA A 133 23.00 7.97 -10.36
C ALA A 133 23.08 7.68 -8.86
N GLN A 134 21.94 7.81 -8.19
CA GLN A 134 21.76 7.20 -6.87
C GLN A 134 21.90 5.68 -7.00
N MET A 135 22.32 5.03 -5.94
CA MET A 135 22.69 3.62 -5.94
C MET A 135 21.51 2.71 -6.29
N SER A 136 21.80 1.58 -6.95
CA SER A 136 20.88 0.46 -7.05
C SER A 136 20.60 -0.15 -5.67
N PRO A 137 19.49 -0.86 -5.45
CA PRO A 137 19.09 -1.26 -4.10
C PRO A 137 19.98 -2.37 -3.54
N ILE A 138 20.12 -2.39 -2.21
CA ILE A 138 20.63 -3.51 -1.43
C ILE A 138 19.43 -4.11 -0.71
N THR A 139 19.14 -5.39 -0.88
CA THR A 139 17.96 -6.01 -0.28
C THR A 139 18.19 -6.46 1.16
N ALA A 140 17.12 -6.68 1.90
CA ALA A 140 17.15 -7.17 3.28
C ALA A 140 17.85 -8.53 3.46
N SER A 141 18.10 -9.27 2.37
CA SER A 141 18.85 -10.52 2.36
C SER A 141 20.36 -10.32 2.54
N HIS A 142 20.88 -9.10 2.40
CA HIS A 142 22.29 -8.82 2.58
C HIS A 142 22.73 -9.08 4.03
N SER A 143 23.84 -9.79 4.22
CA SER A 143 24.31 -10.27 5.53
C SER A 143 24.50 -9.16 6.58
N ARG A 144 24.85 -7.96 6.15
CA ARG A 144 25.07 -6.79 7.01
C ARG A 144 23.91 -5.78 7.00
N PHE A 145 22.78 -6.12 6.42
CA PHE A 145 21.68 -5.18 6.22
C PHE A 145 21.28 -4.47 7.53
N ARG A 146 21.11 -5.24 8.62
CA ARG A 146 20.74 -4.73 9.95
C ARG A 146 21.89 -4.05 10.70
N THR A 147 23.14 -4.36 10.39
CA THR A 147 24.32 -3.92 11.14
C THR A 147 25.04 -2.75 10.51
N GLY A 148 24.28 -1.87 9.83
CA GLY A 148 24.77 -0.61 9.30
C GLY A 148 24.54 -0.41 7.80
N THR A 149 24.46 -1.46 6.98
CA THR A 149 24.36 -1.30 5.53
C THR A 149 23.13 -0.46 5.12
N LEU A 150 21.96 -0.70 5.69
CA LEU A 150 20.75 0.11 5.39
C LEU A 150 20.94 1.57 5.78
N GLN A 151 21.44 1.84 7.00
CA GLN A 151 21.68 3.20 7.46
C GLN A 151 22.67 3.93 6.55
N TYR A 152 23.80 3.31 6.25
CA TYR A 152 24.83 3.91 5.40
C TYR A 152 24.34 4.09 3.96
N PHE A 153 23.55 3.17 3.45
CA PHE A 153 22.88 3.30 2.17
C PHE A 153 22.01 4.55 2.13
N ASP A 154 21.16 4.76 3.12
CA ASP A 154 20.27 5.92 3.20
C ASP A 154 21.05 7.25 3.29
N GLU A 155 22.09 7.27 4.11
CA GLU A 155 22.94 8.44 4.27
C GLU A 155 23.67 8.80 2.97
N ILE A 156 24.22 7.81 2.27
CA ILE A 156 24.90 7.98 0.97
C ILE A 156 23.91 8.42 -0.11
N GLN A 157 22.72 7.81 -0.21
CA GLN A 157 21.67 8.22 -1.15
C GLN A 157 21.30 9.70 -0.96
N ALA A 158 21.15 10.13 0.30
CA ALA A 158 20.87 11.52 0.61
C ALA A 158 22.02 12.46 0.22
N GLU A 159 23.28 12.03 0.42
CA GLU A 159 24.44 12.85 0.08
C GLU A 159 24.63 12.95 -1.45
N ILE A 160 24.45 11.85 -2.20
CA ILE A 160 24.45 11.87 -3.67
C ILE A 160 23.44 12.89 -4.20
N LYS A 161 22.22 12.89 -3.63
CA LYS A 161 21.20 13.87 -4.01
C LYS A 161 21.63 15.31 -3.71
N ARG A 162 22.20 15.58 -2.53
CA ARG A 162 22.69 16.93 -2.16
C ARG A 162 23.79 17.43 -3.11
N ILE A 163 24.67 16.51 -3.55
CA ILE A 163 25.74 16.86 -4.51
C ILE A 163 25.15 17.22 -5.87
N ALA A 164 24.18 16.42 -6.37
CA ALA A 164 23.50 16.70 -7.63
C ALA A 164 22.78 18.05 -7.59
N ASP A 165 22.00 18.29 -6.53
CA ASP A 165 21.28 19.56 -6.33
C ASP A 165 22.25 20.76 -6.27
N ALA A 166 23.35 20.64 -5.50
CA ALA A 166 24.33 21.73 -5.32
C ALA A 166 25.07 22.08 -6.59
N ARG A 167 25.27 21.14 -7.50
CA ARG A 167 25.95 21.35 -8.80
C ARG A 167 24.97 21.52 -9.96
N ASN A 168 23.68 21.51 -9.71
CA ASN A 168 22.62 21.55 -10.73
C ASN A 168 22.82 20.47 -11.82
N LEU A 169 23.14 19.24 -11.41
CA LEU A 169 23.35 18.10 -12.30
C LEU A 169 22.09 17.23 -12.38
N GLU A 170 21.95 16.51 -13.48
CA GLU A 170 20.89 15.53 -13.63
C GLU A 170 21.07 14.39 -12.63
N LEU A 171 19.98 14.03 -11.94
CA LEU A 171 19.94 12.96 -10.96
C LEU A 171 18.95 11.89 -11.40
N ILE A 172 19.42 10.64 -11.45
CA ILE A 172 18.56 9.46 -11.61
C ILE A 172 18.68 8.56 -10.37
N ASN A 173 17.69 7.72 -10.15
CA ASN A 173 17.74 6.76 -9.05
C ASN A 173 17.70 5.32 -9.59
N LEU A 174 18.84 4.64 -9.64
CA LEU A 174 18.92 3.26 -10.13
C LEU A 174 18.29 2.23 -9.16
N SER A 175 17.81 2.68 -8.01
CA SER A 175 16.92 1.88 -7.17
C SER A 175 15.53 1.72 -7.80
N ASP A 176 14.99 2.77 -8.41
CA ASP A 176 13.60 2.80 -8.93
C ASP A 176 13.25 1.59 -9.84
N PRO A 177 14.06 1.20 -10.83
CA PRO A 177 13.73 0.06 -11.71
C PRO A 177 13.85 -1.32 -11.05
N LEU A 178 14.44 -1.43 -9.85
CA LEU A 178 14.77 -2.70 -9.20
C LEU A 178 14.15 -2.87 -7.81
N TYR A 179 13.74 -1.78 -7.14
CA TYR A 179 13.40 -1.79 -5.72
C TYR A 179 12.32 -2.82 -5.36
N ASN A 180 11.25 -2.86 -6.11
CA ASN A 180 10.17 -3.83 -5.90
C ASN A 180 10.46 -5.22 -6.54
N TYR A 181 11.67 -5.45 -7.04
CA TYR A 181 12.06 -6.67 -7.76
C TYR A 181 13.24 -7.38 -7.10
N ALA A 182 13.15 -7.60 -5.77
CA ALA A 182 14.24 -8.22 -4.99
C ALA A 182 14.73 -9.56 -5.55
N HIS A 183 13.86 -10.32 -6.24
CA HIS A 183 14.22 -11.56 -6.92
C HIS A 183 15.23 -11.39 -8.08
N LEU A 184 15.35 -10.17 -8.61
CA LEU A 184 16.36 -9.83 -9.63
C LEU A 184 17.75 -9.53 -9.03
N LEU A 185 17.88 -9.60 -7.69
CA LEU A 185 19.12 -9.38 -6.94
C LEU A 185 19.45 -10.63 -6.09
N PRO A 186 19.83 -11.75 -6.71
CA PRO A 186 19.92 -13.05 -6.05
C PRO A 186 20.92 -13.11 -4.89
N ASP A 187 21.97 -12.30 -4.93
CA ASP A 187 22.94 -12.13 -3.85
C ASP A 187 22.69 -10.88 -2.99
N ALA A 188 21.49 -10.29 -3.09
CA ALA A 188 21.03 -9.08 -2.41
C ALA A 188 21.62 -7.76 -2.95
N LEU A 189 22.41 -7.77 -4.01
CA LEU A 189 23.15 -6.61 -4.50
C LEU A 189 23.24 -6.53 -6.03
N HIS A 190 23.65 -7.64 -6.67
CA HIS A 190 23.96 -7.64 -8.09
C HIS A 190 22.77 -8.07 -8.93
N PRO A 191 22.41 -7.29 -9.97
CA PRO A 191 21.26 -7.60 -10.81
C PRO A 191 21.54 -8.80 -11.74
N THR A 192 20.48 -9.58 -11.97
CA THR A 192 20.43 -10.54 -13.08
C THR A 192 20.46 -9.82 -14.43
N SER A 193 20.56 -10.58 -15.56
CA SER A 193 20.43 -10.00 -16.91
C SER A 193 19.12 -9.21 -17.07
N GLU A 194 18.00 -9.69 -16.53
CA GLU A 194 16.75 -8.95 -16.55
C GLU A 194 16.82 -7.65 -15.73
N GLY A 195 17.43 -7.69 -14.56
CA GLY A 195 17.70 -6.50 -13.75
C GLY A 195 18.56 -5.48 -14.48
N ALA A 196 19.60 -5.93 -15.16
CA ALA A 196 20.45 -5.08 -15.99
C ALA A 196 19.70 -4.44 -17.17
N ILE A 197 18.78 -5.16 -17.81
CA ILE A 197 17.90 -4.62 -18.88
C ILE A 197 17.00 -3.51 -18.32
N ARG A 198 16.43 -3.68 -17.12
CA ARG A 198 15.60 -2.65 -16.47
C ARG A 198 16.42 -1.39 -16.16
N MET A 199 17.62 -1.55 -15.64
CA MET A 199 18.56 -0.43 -15.42
C MET A 199 18.90 0.29 -16.72
N ALA A 200 19.25 -0.45 -17.78
CA ALA A 200 19.59 0.11 -19.08
C ALA A 200 18.43 0.94 -19.66
N ARG A 201 17.20 0.45 -19.61
CA ARG A 201 16.00 1.18 -20.07
C ARG A 201 15.77 2.46 -19.29
N TYR A 202 16.04 2.43 -17.98
CA TYR A 202 15.90 3.61 -17.14
C TYR A 202 16.95 4.69 -17.48
N VAL A 203 18.21 4.28 -17.70
CA VAL A 203 19.27 5.17 -18.17
C VAL A 203 18.98 5.69 -19.58
N TYR A 204 18.48 4.83 -20.49
CA TYR A 204 18.05 5.20 -21.84
C TYR A 204 17.02 6.33 -21.81
N GLY A 205 15.95 6.16 -21.02
CA GLY A 205 14.93 7.20 -20.87
C GLY A 205 15.49 8.52 -20.35
N SER A 206 16.41 8.48 -19.39
CA SER A 206 17.09 9.68 -18.90
C SER A 206 17.97 10.36 -19.95
N LEU A 207 18.69 9.59 -20.76
CA LEU A 207 19.58 10.11 -21.79
C LEU A 207 18.82 10.75 -22.96
N THR A 208 17.78 10.08 -23.43
CA THR A 208 17.04 10.45 -24.66
C THR A 208 15.80 11.27 -24.37
N GLY A 209 15.28 11.24 -23.15
CA GLY A 209 13.98 11.77 -22.80
C GLY A 209 12.82 10.89 -23.30
N ASP A 210 13.10 9.76 -23.93
CA ASP A 210 12.06 8.81 -24.39
C ASP A 210 11.63 7.90 -23.24
N TRP A 211 10.45 8.15 -22.71
CA TRP A 211 9.81 7.38 -21.66
C TRP A 211 8.58 6.61 -22.16
N GLY A 212 8.45 6.45 -23.48
CA GLY A 212 7.34 5.75 -24.11
C GLY A 212 6.08 6.60 -24.31
N GLY A 213 6.24 7.93 -24.18
CA GLY A 213 5.17 8.89 -24.44
C GLY A 213 4.14 9.02 -23.33
N LEU A 214 2.93 9.51 -23.69
CA LEU A 214 1.87 9.83 -22.74
C LEU A 214 1.17 8.59 -22.21
N SER A 215 1.22 8.40 -20.90
CA SER A 215 0.48 7.34 -20.20
C SER A 215 -0.02 7.77 -18.83
N MET A 216 -1.09 7.11 -18.37
CA MET A 216 -1.75 7.38 -17.10
C MET A 216 -1.83 6.10 -16.27
N SER A 217 -1.96 6.26 -14.95
CA SER A 217 -2.32 5.14 -14.07
C SER A 217 -3.61 4.47 -14.58
N PRO A 218 -3.74 3.14 -14.48
CA PRO A 218 -4.92 2.39 -14.94
C PRO A 218 -6.24 2.81 -14.27
N TYR A 219 -6.18 3.57 -13.19
CA TYR A 219 -7.38 4.12 -12.51
C TYR A 219 -8.01 5.29 -13.26
N TYR A 220 -7.28 5.95 -14.14
CA TYR A 220 -7.87 6.94 -15.03
C TYR A 220 -8.58 6.23 -16.18
N GLY A 221 -9.87 6.45 -16.30
CA GLY A 221 -10.69 5.80 -17.32
C GLY A 221 -12.08 6.42 -17.42
N ASP A 222 -12.82 6.00 -18.42
CA ASP A 222 -14.22 6.37 -18.57
C ASP A 222 -15.02 5.96 -17.33
N GLY A 223 -15.91 6.83 -16.91
CA GLY A 223 -16.71 6.58 -15.72
C GLY A 223 -16.00 6.77 -14.38
N MET A 224 -14.74 7.20 -14.34
CA MET A 224 -14.03 7.43 -13.08
C MET A 224 -14.72 8.48 -12.21
N VAL A 225 -14.47 8.40 -10.89
CA VAL A 225 -14.89 9.42 -9.94
C VAL A 225 -13.65 10.03 -9.30
N LEU A 226 -13.58 11.36 -9.31
CA LEU A 226 -12.51 12.13 -8.69
C LEU A 226 -13.00 12.76 -7.40
N GLN A 227 -12.13 12.81 -6.38
CA GLN A 227 -12.51 13.31 -5.05
C GLN A 227 -12.94 14.78 -5.10
N ARG A 228 -14.17 15.04 -4.69
CA ARG A 228 -14.78 16.39 -4.64
C ARG A 228 -14.25 17.26 -3.50
N GLY A 229 -14.59 18.55 -3.55
CA GLY A 229 -14.43 19.50 -2.45
C GLY A 229 -13.02 20.03 -2.25
N LYS A 230 -12.09 19.73 -3.16
CA LYS A 230 -10.72 20.23 -3.17
C LYS A 230 -10.16 20.27 -4.59
N LYS A 231 -9.04 20.94 -4.79
CA LYS A 231 -8.28 20.82 -6.04
C LYS A 231 -7.87 19.37 -6.26
N ILE A 232 -7.98 18.92 -7.49
CA ILE A 232 -7.73 17.53 -7.89
C ILE A 232 -6.35 17.45 -8.52
N ARG A 233 -5.53 16.54 -8.03
CA ARG A 233 -4.24 16.22 -8.65
C ARG A 233 -4.46 15.27 -9.82
N ILE A 234 -3.94 15.64 -10.98
CA ILE A 234 -3.81 14.78 -12.15
C ILE A 234 -2.31 14.56 -12.38
N SER A 235 -1.89 13.32 -12.57
CA SER A 235 -0.49 12.98 -12.77
C SER A 235 -0.34 11.77 -13.69
N GLY A 236 0.79 11.69 -14.37
CA GLY A 236 1.08 10.61 -15.30
C GLY A 236 2.53 10.65 -15.78
N GLN A 237 2.77 9.91 -16.85
CA GLN A 237 4.05 9.81 -17.55
C GLN A 237 3.93 10.47 -18.93
N ALA A 238 5.00 11.09 -19.39
CA ALA A 238 5.19 11.56 -20.77
C ALA A 238 6.69 11.52 -21.06
N ASP A 239 7.12 11.91 -22.26
CA ASP A 239 8.55 12.06 -22.52
C ASP A 239 9.16 13.18 -21.68
N GLY A 240 10.44 13.10 -21.43
CA GLY A 240 11.17 14.07 -20.61
C GLY A 240 11.13 15.49 -21.22
N GLY A 241 10.80 16.48 -20.38
CA GLY A 241 10.66 17.87 -20.81
C GLY A 241 9.46 18.12 -21.74
N ALA A 242 8.54 17.18 -21.89
CA ALA A 242 7.38 17.34 -22.74
C ALA A 242 6.31 18.25 -22.10
N ARG A 243 5.70 19.10 -22.92
CA ARG A 243 4.51 19.86 -22.55
C ARG A 243 3.31 18.92 -22.49
N VAL A 244 2.60 18.93 -21.36
CA VAL A 244 1.35 18.20 -21.16
C VAL A 244 0.22 19.18 -20.92
N THR A 245 -0.84 19.05 -21.72
CA THR A 245 -2.04 19.88 -21.63
C THR A 245 -3.20 19.01 -21.13
N VAL A 246 -3.92 19.48 -20.12
CA VAL A 246 -5.15 18.85 -19.63
C VAL A 246 -6.32 19.79 -19.88
N HIS A 247 -7.28 19.34 -20.69
CA HIS A 247 -8.56 20.02 -20.89
C HIS A 247 -9.63 19.37 -20.02
N VAL A 248 -10.35 20.18 -19.26
CA VAL A 248 -11.54 19.75 -18.52
C VAL A 248 -12.75 20.38 -19.19
N ASP A 249 -13.65 19.54 -19.69
CA ASP A 249 -14.76 19.95 -20.52
C ASP A 249 -14.24 20.69 -21.78
N LYS A 250 -14.89 21.76 -22.21
CA LYS A 250 -14.47 22.55 -23.38
C LYS A 250 -13.82 23.89 -23.03
N ASP A 251 -13.87 24.28 -21.76
CA ASP A 251 -13.66 25.64 -21.31
C ASP A 251 -12.48 25.83 -20.33
N ARG A 252 -11.89 24.76 -19.83
CA ARG A 252 -10.77 24.84 -18.88
C ARG A 252 -9.54 24.10 -19.38
N GLU A 253 -8.43 24.80 -19.43
CA GLU A 253 -7.14 24.26 -19.87
C GLU A 253 -6.11 24.46 -18.75
N TYR A 254 -5.30 23.41 -18.53
CA TYR A 254 -4.20 23.40 -17.57
C TYR A 254 -2.93 22.86 -18.23
N LEU A 255 -1.77 23.39 -17.83
CA LEU A 255 -0.47 23.07 -18.42
C LEU A 255 0.50 22.56 -17.36
N ALA A 256 1.29 21.56 -17.72
CA ALA A 256 2.46 21.11 -16.98
C ALA A 256 3.59 20.76 -17.93
N MET A 257 4.82 20.72 -17.39
CA MET A 257 5.97 20.12 -18.04
C MET A 257 6.33 18.85 -17.31
N SER A 258 6.62 17.78 -18.03
CA SER A 258 7.24 16.60 -17.44
C SER A 258 8.68 16.93 -17.02
N ASN A 259 9.15 16.31 -15.95
CA ASN A 259 10.55 16.38 -15.56
C ASN A 259 11.42 15.50 -16.49
N HIS A 260 12.74 15.50 -16.27
CA HIS A 260 13.67 14.68 -17.07
C HIS A 260 13.40 13.16 -16.96
N LEU A 261 12.71 12.70 -15.89
CA LEU A 261 12.25 11.33 -15.72
C LEU A 261 10.86 11.05 -16.32
N GLY A 262 10.34 11.97 -17.11
CA GLY A 262 9.05 11.86 -17.77
C GLY A 262 7.85 12.01 -16.84
N LYS A 263 8.02 12.21 -15.54
CA LYS A 263 6.92 12.35 -14.56
C LYS A 263 6.36 13.77 -14.62
N TRP A 264 5.03 13.87 -14.64
CA TRP A 264 4.33 15.16 -14.57
C TRP A 264 3.16 15.10 -13.60
N SER A 265 2.81 16.23 -13.02
CA SER A 265 1.60 16.38 -12.22
C SER A 265 1.13 17.83 -12.23
N MET A 266 -0.18 18.02 -12.12
CA MET A 266 -0.79 19.34 -11.97
C MET A 266 -1.99 19.28 -11.04
N LEU A 267 -2.42 20.44 -10.56
CA LEU A 267 -3.66 20.61 -9.81
C LEU A 267 -4.68 21.28 -10.72
N ILE A 268 -5.81 20.63 -10.93
CA ILE A 268 -6.98 21.25 -11.56
C ILE A 268 -7.97 21.72 -10.48
N ASP A 269 -8.85 22.63 -10.84
CA ASP A 269 -9.88 23.09 -9.92
C ASP A 269 -10.91 21.99 -9.64
N SER A 270 -11.64 22.11 -8.53
CA SER A 270 -12.71 21.20 -8.17
C SER A 270 -13.76 21.11 -9.26
N LEU A 271 -14.30 19.90 -9.45
CA LEU A 271 -15.37 19.64 -10.40
C LEU A 271 -16.73 19.75 -9.72
N SER A 272 -17.76 20.14 -10.47
CA SER A 272 -19.16 20.11 -10.00
C SER A 272 -19.63 18.67 -9.77
N THR A 273 -20.42 18.45 -8.74
CA THR A 273 -21.06 17.16 -8.47
C THR A 273 -22.37 16.96 -9.23
N GLU A 274 -22.88 18.01 -9.87
CA GLU A 274 -24.22 18.03 -10.48
C GLU A 274 -24.25 17.40 -11.88
N ARG A 275 -23.11 17.38 -12.57
CA ARG A 275 -22.99 16.87 -13.95
C ARG A 275 -21.77 16.00 -14.14
N SER A 276 -21.74 15.25 -15.22
CA SER A 276 -20.55 14.57 -15.68
C SER A 276 -19.60 15.52 -16.42
N HIS A 277 -18.34 15.17 -16.43
CA HIS A 277 -17.24 15.91 -17.06
C HIS A 277 -16.50 15.05 -18.07
N SER A 278 -15.76 15.70 -18.95
CA SER A 278 -14.75 15.07 -19.81
C SER A 278 -13.37 15.61 -19.48
N ILE A 279 -12.37 14.74 -19.52
CA ILE A 279 -10.96 15.11 -19.31
C ILE A 279 -10.17 14.61 -20.51
N THR A 280 -9.51 15.52 -21.21
CA THR A 280 -8.61 15.21 -22.31
C THR A 280 -7.18 15.60 -21.94
N ILE A 281 -6.24 14.68 -22.12
CA ILE A 281 -4.82 14.86 -21.83
C ILE A 281 -4.05 14.72 -23.10
N MET A 282 -3.17 15.67 -23.42
CA MET A 282 -2.42 15.70 -24.67
C MET A 282 -0.94 15.98 -24.42
N SER A 283 -0.06 15.31 -25.18
CA SER A 283 1.37 15.57 -25.21
C SER A 283 1.98 15.08 -26.52
N LYS A 284 2.79 15.89 -27.19
CA LYS A 284 3.50 15.50 -28.44
C LYS A 284 2.61 14.76 -29.46
N GLY A 285 1.38 15.25 -29.70
CA GLY A 285 0.44 14.66 -30.65
C GLY A 285 -0.33 13.43 -30.15
N GLN A 286 0.04 12.85 -29.02
CA GLN A 286 -0.75 11.80 -28.34
C GLN A 286 -1.91 12.43 -27.59
N ARG A 287 -3.05 11.70 -27.53
CA ARG A 287 -4.28 12.13 -26.86
C ARG A 287 -4.91 10.99 -26.09
N LEU A 288 -5.21 11.22 -24.82
CA LEU A 288 -6.05 10.37 -23.98
C LEU A 288 -7.32 11.16 -23.63
N GLN A 289 -8.48 10.53 -23.73
CA GLN A 289 -9.75 11.15 -23.39
C GLN A 289 -10.54 10.25 -22.47
N TYR A 290 -11.09 10.85 -21.41
CA TYR A 290 -11.93 10.17 -20.43
C TYR A 290 -13.27 10.88 -20.35
N ASN A 291 -14.34 10.11 -20.52
CA ASN A 291 -15.72 10.60 -20.55
C ASN A 291 -16.48 10.13 -19.32
N ASN A 292 -17.63 10.75 -19.07
CA ASN A 292 -18.51 10.41 -17.94
C ASN A 292 -17.79 10.44 -16.57
N VAL A 293 -16.87 11.39 -16.40
CA VAL A 293 -16.13 11.61 -15.15
C VAL A 293 -17.03 12.32 -14.16
N LEU A 294 -17.16 11.82 -12.92
CA LEU A 294 -17.92 12.46 -11.86
C LEU A 294 -17.00 13.03 -10.78
N ALA A 295 -17.47 14.09 -10.13
CA ALA A 295 -16.93 14.51 -8.84
C ALA A 295 -17.75 13.88 -7.73
N GLY A 296 -17.11 13.20 -6.80
CA GLY A 296 -17.79 12.48 -5.72
C GLY A 296 -16.88 12.16 -4.55
N ASP A 297 -17.36 11.39 -3.62
CA ASP A 297 -16.55 10.89 -2.51
C ASP A 297 -15.99 9.50 -2.84
N VAL A 298 -14.66 9.40 -2.87
CA VAL A 298 -13.94 8.18 -3.24
C VAL A 298 -13.45 7.47 -1.99
N TRP A 299 -13.77 6.20 -1.85
CA TRP A 299 -13.42 5.34 -0.73
C TRP A 299 -12.53 4.19 -1.17
N LEU A 300 -11.55 3.81 -0.35
CA LEU A 300 -10.81 2.58 -0.53
C LEU A 300 -11.43 1.49 0.34
N ALA A 301 -11.77 0.34 -0.24
CA ALA A 301 -12.17 -0.88 0.48
C ALA A 301 -11.10 -1.95 0.29
N SER A 302 -10.35 -2.24 1.36
CA SER A 302 -9.18 -3.13 1.33
C SER A 302 -9.19 -4.12 2.51
N GLY A 303 -8.34 -5.13 2.45
CA GLY A 303 -8.24 -6.19 3.43
C GLY A 303 -8.23 -7.58 2.82
N GLN A 304 -8.91 -8.54 3.45
CA GLN A 304 -8.89 -9.92 3.00
C GLN A 304 -10.28 -10.47 2.63
N SER A 305 -10.46 -11.78 2.68
CA SER A 305 -11.63 -12.51 2.14
C SER A 305 -12.98 -11.98 2.61
N ASN A 306 -13.13 -11.56 3.86
CA ASN A 306 -14.37 -11.00 4.36
C ASN A 306 -14.74 -9.66 3.71
N MET A 307 -13.75 -8.86 3.29
CA MET A 307 -13.96 -7.68 2.43
C MET A 307 -14.15 -8.09 0.95
N ALA A 308 -13.47 -9.13 0.49
CA ALA A 308 -13.56 -9.60 -0.91
C ALA A 308 -14.88 -10.35 -1.21
N TRP A 309 -15.65 -10.76 -0.20
CA TRP A 309 -16.86 -11.55 -0.39
C TRP A 309 -17.86 -10.84 -1.29
N LYS A 310 -18.24 -11.53 -2.39
CA LYS A 310 -19.04 -10.91 -3.46
C LYS A 310 -20.51 -10.80 -3.07
N LEU A 311 -21.18 -9.77 -3.59
CA LEU A 311 -22.59 -9.52 -3.31
C LEU A 311 -23.49 -10.71 -3.72
N ASN A 312 -23.21 -11.35 -4.87
CA ASN A 312 -23.98 -12.50 -5.33
C ASN A 312 -23.76 -13.79 -4.49
N GLN A 313 -22.76 -13.81 -3.61
CA GLN A 313 -22.45 -14.93 -2.71
C GLN A 313 -23.07 -14.75 -1.31
N THR A 314 -23.68 -13.60 -1.03
CA THR A 314 -24.32 -13.33 0.25
C THR A 314 -25.64 -14.09 0.40
N LYS A 315 -26.03 -14.37 1.66
CA LYS A 315 -27.35 -14.84 2.03
C LYS A 315 -28.28 -13.72 2.46
N ASP A 316 -27.87 -12.49 2.27
CA ASP A 316 -28.72 -11.34 2.54
C ASP A 316 -29.95 -11.45 1.62
N GLN A 317 -31.09 -11.82 2.19
CA GLN A 317 -32.36 -11.99 1.46
C GLN A 317 -32.87 -10.69 0.83
N ARG A 318 -32.22 -9.57 1.14
CA ARG A 318 -32.49 -8.25 0.59
C ARG A 318 -31.78 -8.03 -0.75
N ARG A 319 -31.86 -9.01 -1.68
CA ARG A 319 -31.75 -8.71 -3.11
C ARG A 319 -32.70 -7.59 -3.54
N GLU A 320 -33.78 -7.43 -2.78
CA GLU A 320 -34.75 -6.33 -2.87
C GLU A 320 -34.15 -4.94 -2.55
N ALA A 321 -32.98 -4.85 -1.90
CA ALA A 321 -32.25 -3.61 -1.67
C ALA A 321 -31.33 -3.25 -2.86
N TYR A 322 -31.21 -4.11 -3.89
CA TYR A 322 -30.52 -3.72 -5.11
C TYR A 322 -31.37 -2.70 -5.87
N ARG A 323 -30.77 -1.58 -6.17
CA ARG A 323 -31.34 -0.53 -7.03
C ARG A 323 -30.27 -0.03 -7.98
N ASP A 324 -30.65 0.15 -9.22
CA ASP A 324 -29.77 0.80 -10.19
C ASP A 324 -29.42 2.22 -9.74
N ASP A 325 -28.14 2.54 -9.78
CA ASP A 325 -27.62 3.86 -9.43
C ASP A 325 -26.33 4.12 -10.23
N ASP A 326 -26.40 4.99 -11.22
CA ASP A 326 -25.28 5.36 -12.06
C ASP A 326 -24.24 6.25 -11.34
N ARG A 327 -24.62 6.80 -10.17
CA ARG A 327 -23.76 7.62 -9.31
C ARG A 327 -23.13 6.82 -8.17
N LEU A 328 -23.44 5.53 -8.03
CA LEU A 328 -22.68 4.57 -7.22
C LEU A 328 -21.76 3.79 -8.16
N ARG A 329 -20.46 3.96 -7.99
CA ARG A 329 -19.44 3.37 -8.87
C ARG A 329 -18.39 2.59 -8.11
N ALA A 330 -17.81 1.59 -8.77
CA ALA A 330 -16.68 0.85 -8.23
C ALA A 330 -15.57 0.65 -9.27
N TYR A 331 -14.34 0.67 -8.79
CA TYR A 331 -13.16 0.16 -9.49
C TYR A 331 -12.73 -1.12 -8.79
N VAL A 332 -13.07 -2.26 -9.37
CA VAL A 332 -12.86 -3.57 -8.72
C VAL A 332 -11.57 -4.19 -9.25
N MET A 333 -10.54 -4.21 -8.42
CA MET A 333 -9.26 -4.83 -8.71
C MET A 333 -9.38 -6.36 -8.54
N GLN A 334 -9.28 -7.08 -9.62
CA GLN A 334 -9.39 -8.54 -9.62
C GLN A 334 -8.02 -9.18 -9.79
N PRO A 335 -7.63 -10.15 -8.94
CA PRO A 335 -6.39 -10.88 -9.12
C PRO A 335 -6.42 -11.73 -10.40
N ILE A 336 -5.25 -11.95 -11.01
CA ILE A 336 -5.10 -12.86 -12.16
C ILE A 336 -5.26 -14.33 -11.75
N ALA A 337 -4.93 -14.65 -10.50
CA ALA A 337 -5.09 -15.98 -9.90
C ALA A 337 -5.59 -15.88 -8.47
N GLU A 338 -6.40 -16.84 -8.07
CA GLU A 338 -6.84 -16.98 -6.69
C GLU A 338 -5.75 -17.65 -5.85
N THR A 339 -5.60 -17.18 -4.62
CA THR A 339 -4.68 -17.75 -3.62
C THR A 339 -5.35 -18.95 -2.93
N ASN A 340 -5.60 -20.00 -3.69
CA ASN A 340 -6.14 -21.27 -3.22
C ASN A 340 -5.03 -22.33 -3.06
N LYS A 341 -5.37 -23.59 -2.74
CA LYS A 341 -4.42 -24.70 -2.62
C LYS A 341 -4.12 -25.35 -3.98
N THR A 342 -3.73 -24.57 -4.97
CA THR A 342 -3.45 -25.05 -6.33
C THR A 342 -2.18 -24.38 -6.84
N ALA A 343 -1.26 -25.17 -7.42
CA ALA A 343 -0.06 -24.64 -8.06
C ALA A 343 -0.43 -23.75 -9.24
N TRP A 344 0.20 -22.59 -9.32
CA TRP A 344 -0.02 -21.66 -10.43
C TRP A 344 0.81 -22.06 -11.67
N PRO A 345 0.25 -21.91 -12.88
CA PRO A 345 0.99 -22.13 -14.10
C PRO A 345 2.06 -21.06 -14.34
N GLU A 346 3.04 -21.36 -15.20
CA GLU A 346 4.24 -20.53 -15.44
C GLU A 346 3.95 -19.10 -15.91
N ASP A 347 2.89 -18.90 -16.70
CA ASP A 347 2.47 -17.58 -17.17
C ASP A 347 1.97 -16.69 -16.00
N ILE A 348 1.23 -17.26 -15.07
CA ILE A 348 0.79 -16.56 -13.83
C ILE A 348 2.02 -16.25 -12.95
N LEU A 349 2.91 -17.22 -12.73
CA LEU A 349 4.12 -17.01 -11.95
C LEU A 349 4.97 -15.86 -12.54
N THR A 350 5.10 -15.82 -13.85
CA THR A 350 5.82 -14.75 -14.55
C THR A 350 5.15 -13.39 -14.42
N GLN A 351 3.82 -13.32 -14.55
CA GLN A 351 3.07 -12.08 -14.37
C GLN A 351 3.21 -11.55 -12.93
N VAL A 352 3.11 -12.43 -11.93
CA VAL A 352 3.30 -12.05 -10.52
C VAL A 352 4.70 -11.49 -10.27
N ASN A 353 5.76 -12.10 -10.82
CA ASN A 353 7.11 -11.57 -10.72
C ASN A 353 7.28 -10.20 -11.40
N ASN A 354 6.51 -9.95 -12.46
CA ASN A 354 6.53 -8.68 -13.20
C ASN A 354 5.60 -7.62 -12.63
N HIS A 355 5.07 -7.80 -11.43
CA HIS A 355 4.10 -6.86 -10.84
C HIS A 355 2.87 -6.63 -11.73
N GLN A 356 2.26 -7.72 -12.21
CA GLN A 356 1.06 -7.73 -13.03
C GLN A 356 -0.03 -8.60 -12.39
N TYR A 357 -0.16 -8.50 -11.06
CA TYR A 357 -1.08 -9.35 -10.30
C TYR A 357 -2.55 -9.02 -10.51
N TYR A 358 -2.88 -7.77 -10.87
CA TYR A 358 -4.25 -7.39 -11.11
C TYR A 358 -4.60 -7.40 -12.61
N LYS A 359 -5.78 -7.95 -12.94
CA LYS A 359 -6.36 -7.87 -14.28
C LYS A 359 -6.64 -6.42 -14.66
N LYS A 360 -6.53 -6.10 -15.92
CA LYS A 360 -7.06 -4.82 -16.44
C LYS A 360 -8.55 -4.76 -16.17
N THR A 361 -9.01 -3.68 -15.58
CA THR A 361 -10.41 -3.42 -15.26
C THR A 361 -10.78 -1.99 -15.60
N SER A 362 -12.06 -1.66 -15.50
CA SER A 362 -12.58 -0.32 -15.72
C SER A 362 -13.55 0.05 -14.60
N TRP A 363 -13.90 1.31 -14.52
CA TRP A 363 -14.95 1.79 -13.62
C TRP A 363 -16.29 1.19 -14.02
N GLN A 364 -17.03 0.74 -13.03
CA GLN A 364 -18.34 0.11 -13.17
C GLN A 364 -19.38 0.94 -12.42
N THR A 365 -20.59 1.01 -12.97
CA THR A 365 -21.77 1.60 -12.30
C THR A 365 -22.55 0.52 -11.59
N ALA A 366 -23.25 0.87 -10.52
CA ALA A 366 -24.21 -0.04 -9.87
C ALA A 366 -25.49 -0.16 -10.72
N GLN A 367 -25.34 -0.56 -11.96
CA GLN A 367 -26.38 -0.89 -12.90
C GLN A 367 -26.25 -2.36 -13.27
N HIS A 368 -27.36 -3.08 -13.35
CA HIS A 368 -27.41 -4.51 -13.64
C HIS A 368 -26.76 -5.38 -12.54
N LEU A 369 -27.61 -6.13 -11.84
CA LEU A 369 -27.19 -7.01 -10.73
C LEU A 369 -26.09 -8.01 -11.12
N GLU A 370 -26.05 -8.44 -12.37
CA GLU A 370 -25.03 -9.38 -12.87
C GLU A 370 -23.61 -8.82 -12.69
N ASN A 371 -23.38 -7.57 -13.01
CA ASN A 371 -22.08 -6.90 -12.84
C ASN A 371 -21.84 -6.50 -11.38
N THR A 372 -22.81 -5.83 -10.78
CA THR A 372 -22.73 -5.37 -9.38
C THR A 372 -22.59 -6.54 -8.41
N GLY A 373 -23.16 -7.71 -8.76
CA GLY A 373 -23.03 -8.95 -8.00
C GLY A 373 -21.59 -9.42 -7.79
N GLN A 374 -20.65 -8.98 -8.61
CA GLN A 374 -19.21 -9.28 -8.48
C GLN A 374 -18.46 -8.32 -7.54
N TRP A 375 -19.09 -7.23 -7.11
CA TRP A 375 -18.47 -6.31 -6.17
C TRP A 375 -18.40 -6.90 -4.77
N SER A 376 -17.50 -6.34 -3.94
CA SER A 376 -17.52 -6.58 -2.50
C SER A 376 -18.90 -6.27 -1.92
N ALA A 377 -19.50 -7.22 -1.24
CA ALA A 377 -20.81 -7.02 -0.62
C ALA A 377 -20.77 -5.93 0.46
N VAL A 378 -19.70 -5.90 1.26
CA VAL A 378 -19.50 -4.85 2.28
C VAL A 378 -19.41 -3.48 1.63
N ALA A 379 -18.59 -3.35 0.57
CA ALA A 379 -18.41 -2.12 -0.17
C ALA A 379 -19.71 -1.66 -0.85
N TYR A 380 -20.46 -2.59 -1.47
CA TYR A 380 -21.75 -2.27 -2.09
C TYR A 380 -22.76 -1.73 -1.06
N HIS A 381 -22.99 -2.46 0.04
CA HIS A 381 -23.94 -2.04 1.07
C HIS A 381 -23.51 -0.73 1.75
N PHE A 382 -22.22 -0.52 1.95
CA PHE A 382 -21.67 0.75 2.42
C PHE A 382 -21.98 1.90 1.45
N GLY A 383 -21.65 1.74 0.17
CA GLY A 383 -21.88 2.74 -0.86
C GLY A 383 -23.36 3.05 -1.04
N ARG A 384 -24.21 2.02 -1.01
CA ARG A 384 -25.66 2.17 -1.12
C ARG A 384 -26.24 2.99 0.04
N ALA A 385 -25.86 2.65 1.28
CA ALA A 385 -26.31 3.38 2.46
C ALA A 385 -25.85 4.85 2.47
N LEU A 386 -24.65 5.13 1.97
CA LEU A 386 -24.19 6.50 1.77
C LEU A 386 -25.02 7.23 0.69
N ARG A 387 -25.29 6.58 -0.45
CA ARG A 387 -26.11 7.16 -1.51
C ARG A 387 -27.53 7.50 -1.01
N ASP A 388 -28.13 6.63 -0.20
CA ASP A 388 -29.44 6.88 0.42
C ASP A 388 -29.43 8.11 1.35
N SER A 389 -28.31 8.35 2.03
CA SER A 389 -28.14 9.47 2.94
C SER A 389 -27.63 10.76 2.27
N LEU A 390 -26.99 10.65 1.11
CA LEU A 390 -26.33 11.72 0.36
C LEU A 390 -26.73 11.65 -1.13
N PRO A 391 -28.02 11.86 -1.47
CA PRO A 391 -28.53 11.59 -2.82
C PRO A 391 -27.87 12.44 -3.91
N ASP A 392 -27.33 13.61 -3.59
CA ASP A 392 -26.68 14.51 -4.54
C ASP A 392 -25.19 14.23 -4.73
N VAL A 393 -24.60 13.32 -3.95
CA VAL A 393 -23.17 13.04 -3.96
C VAL A 393 -22.89 11.72 -4.66
N PRO A 394 -22.17 11.68 -5.77
CA PRO A 394 -21.61 10.44 -6.30
C PRO A 394 -20.71 9.76 -5.29
N ILE A 395 -20.84 8.45 -5.14
CA ILE A 395 -20.00 7.62 -4.27
C ILE A 395 -19.24 6.64 -5.13
N ALA A 396 -17.94 6.57 -4.90
CA ALA A 396 -17.07 5.61 -5.58
C ALA A 396 -16.26 4.78 -4.60
N ILE A 397 -16.05 3.52 -4.94
CA ILE A 397 -15.28 2.60 -4.11
C ILE A 397 -14.23 1.91 -4.97
N VAL A 398 -12.95 2.10 -4.61
CA VAL A 398 -11.84 1.31 -5.12
C VAL A 398 -11.74 0.06 -4.24
N CYS A 399 -11.92 -1.12 -4.82
CA CYS A 399 -11.92 -2.39 -4.11
C CYS A 399 -10.65 -3.17 -4.46
N ASN A 400 -9.76 -3.39 -3.48
CA ASN A 400 -8.56 -4.21 -3.65
C ASN A 400 -8.34 -5.24 -2.52
N PRO A 401 -9.37 -5.89 -1.99
CA PRO A 401 -9.18 -6.94 -0.99
C PRO A 401 -8.68 -8.23 -1.64
N ILE A 402 -7.75 -8.94 -0.99
CA ILE A 402 -7.22 -10.23 -1.46
C ILE A 402 -7.49 -11.33 -0.44
N GLY A 403 -8.12 -12.43 -0.89
CA GLY A 403 -8.47 -13.56 -0.04
C GLY A 403 -7.25 -14.14 0.67
N GLY A 404 -7.30 -14.22 2.01
CA GLY A 404 -6.24 -14.77 2.84
C GLY A 404 -5.00 -13.91 3.00
N ALA A 405 -4.98 -12.69 2.48
CA ALA A 405 -3.81 -11.80 2.57
C ALA A 405 -3.51 -11.40 4.02
N PRO A 406 -2.27 -11.59 4.49
CA PRO A 406 -1.83 -11.11 5.79
C PRO A 406 -1.53 -9.60 5.75
N ILE A 407 -1.58 -8.93 6.90
CA ILE A 407 -1.41 -7.47 7.00
C ILE A 407 -0.04 -7.00 6.48
N GLU A 408 1.02 -7.77 6.69
CA GLU A 408 2.38 -7.43 6.25
C GLU A 408 2.51 -7.28 4.74
N SER A 409 1.64 -7.91 3.95
CA SER A 409 1.64 -7.73 2.50
C SER A 409 1.19 -6.33 2.06
N PHE A 410 0.47 -5.62 2.93
CA PHE A 410 -0.02 -4.25 2.71
C PHE A 410 0.83 -3.16 3.38
N VAL A 411 1.91 -3.51 4.06
CA VAL A 411 2.90 -2.55 4.59
C VAL A 411 4.01 -2.37 3.55
N SER A 412 4.48 -1.14 3.32
CA SER A 412 5.51 -0.90 2.30
C SER A 412 6.81 -1.64 2.61
N GLN A 413 7.52 -2.07 1.57
CA GLN A 413 8.83 -2.68 1.72
C GLN A 413 9.77 -1.76 2.51
N ARG A 414 9.74 -0.46 2.23
CA ARG A 414 10.58 0.55 2.91
C ARG A 414 10.32 0.60 4.41
N THR A 415 9.07 0.61 4.81
CA THR A 415 8.68 0.57 6.22
C THR A 415 9.12 -0.72 6.90
N LEU A 416 8.99 -1.86 6.23
CA LEU A 416 9.45 -3.15 6.75
C LEU A 416 10.98 -3.22 6.84
N GLU A 417 11.72 -2.69 5.88
CA GLU A 417 13.19 -2.62 5.92
C GLU A 417 13.71 -1.92 7.18
N HIS A 418 13.03 -0.84 7.60
CA HIS A 418 13.44 -0.06 8.77
C HIS A 418 12.94 -0.63 10.10
N ASN A 419 11.79 -1.29 10.12
CA ASN A 419 11.15 -1.72 11.37
C ASN A 419 11.24 -3.23 11.61
N LEU A 420 11.09 -4.04 10.56
CA LEU A 420 10.96 -5.50 10.64
C LEU A 420 11.69 -6.21 9.47
N PRO A 421 12.97 -5.92 9.19
CA PRO A 421 13.66 -6.40 7.99
C PRO A 421 13.74 -7.91 7.87
N ASP A 422 13.72 -8.64 8.98
CA ASP A 422 13.69 -10.12 8.95
C ASP A 422 12.44 -10.68 8.27
N MET A 423 11.37 -9.92 8.25
CA MET A 423 10.11 -10.31 7.60
C MET A 423 10.26 -10.41 6.09
N LEU A 424 11.17 -9.63 5.49
CA LEU A 424 11.42 -9.61 4.05
C LEU A 424 12.27 -10.78 3.53
N THR A 425 12.79 -11.63 4.44
CA THR A 425 13.66 -12.74 4.06
C THR A 425 13.03 -14.09 4.40
N LYS A 426 12.88 -14.97 3.41
CA LYS A 426 12.30 -16.32 3.61
C LYS A 426 10.99 -16.27 4.43
N TRP A 427 10.13 -15.31 4.14
CA TRP A 427 8.94 -15.00 4.93
C TRP A 427 8.00 -16.20 5.11
N TYR A 428 7.90 -17.06 4.11
CA TYR A 428 7.05 -18.27 4.14
C TYR A 428 7.62 -19.41 5.04
N ASP A 429 8.84 -19.28 5.56
CA ASP A 429 9.42 -20.21 6.53
C ASP A 429 9.32 -19.71 7.98
N LYS A 430 8.91 -18.46 8.18
CA LYS A 430 8.87 -17.78 9.47
C LYS A 430 7.44 -17.63 10.00
N PRO A 431 7.22 -17.68 11.32
CA PRO A 431 5.89 -17.64 11.93
C PRO A 431 5.32 -16.21 12.06
N TYR A 432 5.36 -15.42 10.99
CA TYR A 432 4.77 -14.07 10.98
C TYR A 432 3.27 -14.11 10.71
N SER A 433 2.84 -14.96 9.82
CA SER A 433 1.43 -15.22 9.51
C SER A 433 1.05 -16.65 9.88
N MET A 434 -0.24 -16.94 9.87
CA MET A 434 -0.75 -18.28 10.20
C MET A 434 -0.15 -19.39 9.32
N PRO A 435 0.03 -20.61 9.83
CA PRO A 435 0.62 -21.73 9.08
C PRO A 435 -0.06 -21.97 7.73
N TRP A 436 -1.40 -21.96 7.69
CA TRP A 436 -2.16 -22.21 6.47
C TRP A 436 -1.93 -21.14 5.38
N VAL A 437 -1.60 -19.89 5.76
CA VAL A 437 -1.25 -18.81 4.81
C VAL A 437 0.06 -19.16 4.10
N ARG A 438 1.06 -19.58 4.87
CA ARG A 438 2.38 -19.95 4.37
C ARG A 438 2.36 -21.23 3.53
N GLU A 439 1.60 -22.23 3.96
CA GLU A 439 1.40 -23.48 3.22
C GLU A 439 0.73 -23.22 1.88
N ARG A 440 -0.33 -22.44 1.86
CA ARG A 440 -1.02 -22.03 0.63
C ARG A 440 -0.10 -21.32 -0.34
N ALA A 441 0.72 -20.38 0.16
CA ALA A 441 1.70 -19.71 -0.68
C ALA A 441 2.71 -20.67 -1.28
N LYS A 442 3.26 -21.63 -0.49
CA LYS A 442 4.17 -22.67 -0.98
C LYS A 442 3.53 -23.54 -2.07
N GLU A 443 2.26 -23.91 -1.90
CA GLU A 443 1.51 -24.65 -2.91
C GLU A 443 1.34 -23.85 -4.21
N ASN A 444 0.97 -22.58 -4.11
CA ASN A 444 0.78 -21.72 -5.29
C ASN A 444 2.07 -21.58 -6.12
N ILE A 445 3.24 -21.48 -5.49
CA ILE A 445 4.52 -21.30 -6.17
C ILE A 445 5.29 -22.60 -6.39
N ALA A 446 4.67 -23.75 -6.20
CA ALA A 446 5.35 -25.06 -6.21
C ALA A 446 6.16 -25.36 -7.49
N LEU A 447 5.75 -24.83 -8.64
CA LEU A 447 6.46 -24.97 -9.91
C LEU A 447 7.74 -24.12 -9.99
N ARG A 448 7.84 -23.03 -9.23
CA ARG A 448 9.00 -22.14 -9.20
C ARG A 448 9.24 -21.63 -7.77
N PRO A 449 9.71 -22.48 -6.85
CA PRO A 449 9.81 -22.09 -5.43
C PRO A 449 10.94 -21.10 -5.13
N GLN A 450 11.94 -20.96 -6.02
CA GLN A 450 13.07 -20.05 -5.84
C GLN A 450 12.89 -18.76 -6.63
N GLY A 451 13.06 -17.61 -5.96
CA GLY A 451 12.94 -16.29 -6.58
C GLY A 451 11.51 -15.94 -7.05
N GLN A 452 10.50 -16.72 -6.65
CA GLN A 452 9.11 -16.44 -7.00
C GLN A 452 8.47 -15.52 -5.97
N ARG A 453 7.83 -14.45 -6.47
CA ARG A 453 7.01 -13.51 -5.68
C ARG A 453 5.62 -14.11 -5.43
N HIS A 454 4.97 -13.61 -4.39
CA HIS A 454 3.60 -14.03 -4.04
C HIS A 454 2.83 -12.86 -3.42
N PRO A 455 1.50 -12.69 -3.66
CA PRO A 455 0.71 -11.60 -3.06
C PRO A 455 0.67 -11.60 -1.53
N TYR A 456 0.98 -12.72 -0.87
CA TYR A 456 1.13 -12.77 0.59
C TYR A 456 2.51 -12.35 1.09
N GLU A 457 3.46 -12.14 0.18
CA GLU A 457 4.78 -11.66 0.53
C GLU A 457 4.70 -10.27 1.15
N PRO A 458 5.46 -10.02 2.25
CA PRO A 458 5.52 -8.70 2.86
C PRO A 458 5.86 -7.60 1.85
N GLY A 459 5.06 -6.53 1.81
CA GLY A 459 5.19 -5.41 0.89
C GLY A 459 4.56 -5.58 -0.48
N TYR A 460 4.22 -6.80 -0.91
CA TYR A 460 3.80 -7.04 -2.29
C TYR A 460 2.48 -6.34 -2.65
N LEU A 461 1.43 -6.53 -1.85
CA LEU A 461 0.12 -5.90 -2.13
C LEU A 461 0.12 -4.38 -1.91
N TYR A 462 1.05 -3.88 -1.09
CA TYR A 462 1.26 -2.44 -1.03
C TYR A 462 1.78 -1.90 -2.37
N ALA A 463 2.83 -2.50 -2.92
CA ALA A 463 3.41 -2.08 -4.20
C ALA A 463 2.43 -2.22 -5.38
N GLU A 464 1.64 -3.32 -5.39
CA GLU A 464 0.70 -3.62 -6.47
C GLU A 464 -0.63 -2.87 -6.37
N GLY A 465 -1.14 -2.66 -5.16
CA GLY A 465 -2.53 -2.25 -4.98
C GLY A 465 -2.74 -0.94 -4.22
N ILE A 466 -1.71 -0.41 -3.56
CA ILE A 466 -1.80 0.83 -2.78
C ILE A 466 -0.93 1.94 -3.39
N GLU A 467 0.34 1.68 -3.65
CA GLU A 467 1.25 2.66 -4.22
C GLU A 467 0.76 3.25 -5.55
N PRO A 468 0.20 2.47 -6.50
CA PRO A 468 -0.34 3.02 -7.74
C PRO A 468 -1.55 3.94 -7.58
N LEU A 469 -2.21 3.95 -6.41
CA LEU A 469 -3.33 4.85 -6.08
C LEU A 469 -2.86 6.25 -5.66
N HIS A 470 -1.55 6.47 -5.58
CA HIS A 470 -0.99 7.77 -5.18
C HIS A 470 -1.55 8.92 -6.04
N GLY A 471 -2.06 9.95 -5.39
CA GLY A 471 -2.55 11.16 -6.07
C GLY A 471 -4.03 11.15 -6.47
N LEU A 472 -4.75 10.00 -6.44
CA LEU A 472 -6.18 9.95 -6.76
C LEU A 472 -7.05 10.75 -5.80
N GLY A 473 -6.67 10.86 -4.55
CA GLY A 473 -7.44 11.47 -3.49
C GLY A 473 -8.60 10.60 -3.03
N PHE A 474 -8.65 10.40 -1.71
CA PHE A 474 -9.68 9.60 -1.05
C PHE A 474 -10.40 10.40 0.03
N LYS A 475 -11.61 9.98 0.38
CA LYS A 475 -12.40 10.46 1.50
C LYS A 475 -12.09 9.68 2.79
N GLY A 476 -11.76 8.39 2.65
CA GLY A 476 -11.38 7.51 3.74
C GLY A 476 -11.16 6.06 3.28
N ILE A 477 -10.82 5.21 4.23
CA ILE A 477 -10.42 3.81 4.00
C ILE A 477 -11.31 2.90 4.84
N LEU A 478 -11.81 1.82 4.24
CA LEU A 478 -12.50 0.71 4.89
C LEU A 478 -11.53 -0.46 4.94
N TRP A 479 -11.22 -0.94 6.14
CA TRP A 479 -10.27 -2.02 6.37
C TRP A 479 -10.92 -3.22 7.07
N TYR A 480 -10.96 -4.38 6.39
CA TYR A 480 -11.49 -5.61 6.96
C TYR A 480 -10.48 -6.75 6.79
N GLN A 481 -9.67 -6.95 7.82
CA GLN A 481 -8.58 -7.92 7.83
C GLN A 481 -8.27 -8.32 9.29
N GLY A 482 -7.60 -9.46 9.48
CA GLY A 482 -7.14 -9.94 10.77
C GLY A 482 -7.04 -11.46 10.84
N GLU A 483 -7.85 -12.18 10.07
CA GLU A 483 -7.98 -13.63 10.12
C GLU A 483 -6.67 -14.37 9.84
N SER A 484 -5.79 -13.76 9.04
CA SER A 484 -4.49 -14.33 8.65
C SER A 484 -3.37 -14.06 9.66
N ASN A 485 -3.64 -13.25 10.68
CA ASN A 485 -2.65 -12.82 11.67
C ASN A 485 -3.12 -12.99 13.13
N ALA A 486 -4.30 -13.57 13.36
CA ALA A 486 -4.93 -13.59 14.66
C ALA A 486 -4.21 -14.48 15.69
N ASP A 487 -3.35 -15.40 15.27
CA ASP A 487 -2.47 -16.21 16.12
C ASP A 487 -1.24 -15.46 16.63
N ASN A 488 -0.96 -14.27 16.08
CA ASN A 488 0.16 -13.42 16.52
C ASN A 488 -0.29 -11.96 16.77
N PRO A 489 -1.10 -11.72 17.80
CA PRO A 489 -1.63 -10.38 18.10
C PRO A 489 -0.52 -9.38 18.43
N SER A 490 0.58 -9.80 19.01
CA SER A 490 1.72 -8.94 19.33
C SER A 490 2.38 -8.36 18.09
N LEU A 491 2.49 -9.14 17.03
CA LEU A 491 3.01 -8.69 15.75
C LEU A 491 1.99 -7.77 15.04
N TYR A 492 0.70 -8.12 15.07
CA TYR A 492 -0.34 -7.28 14.49
C TYR A 492 -0.37 -5.89 15.13
N LYS A 493 -0.16 -5.82 16.45
CA LYS A 493 -0.04 -4.56 17.21
C LYS A 493 1.10 -3.67 16.69
N GLN A 494 2.18 -4.25 16.19
CA GLN A 494 3.29 -3.52 15.58
C GLN A 494 2.99 -3.12 14.13
N LEU A 495 2.40 -4.03 13.34
CA LEU A 495 2.19 -3.83 11.90
C LEU A 495 1.05 -2.87 11.58
N PHE A 496 -0.03 -2.86 12.37
CA PHE A 496 -1.19 -2.05 12.06
C PHE A 496 -0.90 -0.54 12.06
N PRO A 497 -0.18 0.03 13.04
CA PRO A 497 0.25 1.44 12.97
C PRO A 497 1.11 1.75 11.75
N LEU A 498 2.03 0.85 11.38
CA LEU A 498 2.89 1.00 10.21
C LEU A 498 2.06 1.01 8.91
N LEU A 499 1.08 0.13 8.78
CA LEU A 499 0.13 0.12 7.67
C LEU A 499 -0.64 1.45 7.58
N VAL A 500 -1.12 1.96 8.70
CA VAL A 500 -1.87 3.23 8.77
C VAL A 500 -1.00 4.39 8.29
N ASP A 501 0.26 4.45 8.73
CA ASP A 501 1.21 5.48 8.33
C ASP A 501 1.52 5.41 6.83
N ASP A 502 1.80 4.23 6.30
CA ASP A 502 2.04 3.99 4.88
C ASP A 502 0.83 4.39 4.02
N PHE A 503 -0.37 3.98 4.42
CA PHE A 503 -1.60 4.34 3.70
C PHE A 503 -1.83 5.84 3.71
N ARG A 504 -1.61 6.51 4.84
CA ARG A 504 -1.74 7.97 4.94
C ARG A 504 -0.67 8.72 4.17
N GLN A 505 0.54 8.22 4.13
CA GLN A 505 1.62 8.80 3.34
C GLN A 505 1.30 8.74 1.84
N THR A 506 0.74 7.65 1.37
CA THR A 506 0.45 7.40 -0.05
C THR A 506 -0.85 8.01 -0.52
N LEU A 507 -1.93 7.84 0.25
CA LEU A 507 -3.29 8.17 -0.17
C LEU A 507 -3.76 9.55 0.31
N GLY A 508 -3.16 10.07 1.39
CA GLY A 508 -3.46 11.39 1.93
C GLY A 508 -3.35 11.49 3.44
N LYS A 509 -2.67 12.52 3.90
CA LYS A 509 -2.45 12.78 5.32
C LYS A 509 -3.80 12.84 6.08
N ASN A 510 -3.85 12.21 7.25
CA ASN A 510 -5.01 12.24 8.16
C ASN A 510 -6.30 11.58 7.60
N LEU A 511 -6.20 10.73 6.57
CA LEU A 511 -7.37 9.98 6.12
C LEU A 511 -7.97 9.15 7.26
N PRO A 512 -9.31 9.21 7.46
CA PRO A 512 -9.97 8.35 8.43
C PRO A 512 -9.94 6.90 7.94
N ILE A 513 -9.68 5.98 8.88
CA ILE A 513 -9.70 4.55 8.65
C ILE A 513 -10.80 3.92 9.48
N TYR A 514 -11.65 3.16 8.82
CA TYR A 514 -12.78 2.46 9.43
C TYR A 514 -12.49 0.96 9.39
N THR A 515 -12.15 0.39 10.54
CA THR A 515 -11.82 -1.02 10.66
C THR A 515 -13.06 -1.84 11.00
N VAL A 516 -13.09 -3.08 10.54
CA VAL A 516 -14.11 -4.06 10.88
C VAL A 516 -13.51 -5.10 11.81
N GLN A 517 -14.11 -5.25 13.00
CA GLN A 517 -13.71 -6.27 13.97
C GLN A 517 -13.98 -7.67 13.42
N LEU A 518 -13.15 -8.65 13.73
CA LEU A 518 -13.38 -10.03 13.32
C LEU A 518 -14.72 -10.56 13.87
N PRO A 519 -15.49 -11.31 13.07
CA PRO A 519 -16.72 -11.95 13.53
C PRO A 519 -16.43 -13.06 14.55
N GLY A 520 -17.47 -13.64 15.16
CA GLY A 520 -17.31 -14.78 16.04
C GLY A 520 -17.15 -16.09 15.26
N ILE A 521 -16.32 -17.02 15.78
CA ILE A 521 -16.18 -18.39 15.26
C ILE A 521 -15.71 -19.32 16.38
N SER A 522 -16.34 -20.49 16.54
CA SER A 522 -16.05 -21.39 17.66
C SER A 522 -14.72 -22.13 17.55
N SER A 523 -14.22 -22.34 16.33
CA SER A 523 -12.98 -23.06 16.05
C SER A 523 -11.68 -22.21 16.17
N ARG A 524 -11.79 -20.94 16.58
CA ARG A 524 -10.67 -19.98 16.63
C ARG A 524 -10.60 -19.26 17.98
N PRO A 525 -10.16 -19.94 19.05
CA PRO A 525 -10.14 -19.35 20.39
C PRO A 525 -9.27 -18.08 20.49
N GLU A 526 -8.22 -17.95 19.68
CA GLU A 526 -7.35 -16.78 19.58
C GLU A 526 -8.09 -15.49 19.16
N TRP A 527 -9.25 -15.60 18.53
CA TRP A 527 -10.03 -14.43 18.11
C TRP A 527 -10.64 -13.65 19.28
N SER A 528 -10.72 -14.24 20.47
CA SER A 528 -11.15 -13.52 21.68
C SER A 528 -10.23 -12.36 21.99
N GLU A 529 -8.94 -12.64 22.13
CA GLU A 529 -7.91 -11.60 22.39
C GLU A 529 -7.69 -10.69 21.20
N PHE A 530 -7.72 -11.23 19.98
CA PHE A 530 -7.50 -10.44 18.79
C PHE A 530 -8.59 -9.38 18.59
N ARG A 531 -9.86 -9.66 18.92
CA ARG A 531 -10.94 -8.66 18.86
C ARG A 531 -10.72 -7.51 19.86
N LEU A 532 -10.23 -7.80 21.06
CA LEU A 532 -9.85 -6.78 22.04
C LEU A 532 -8.69 -5.93 21.52
N LEU A 533 -7.69 -6.57 20.91
CA LEU A 533 -6.58 -5.84 20.27
C LEU A 533 -7.08 -4.92 19.15
N GLN A 534 -7.97 -5.39 18.28
CA GLN A 534 -8.53 -4.54 17.21
C GLN A 534 -9.22 -3.30 17.79
N GLU A 535 -9.89 -3.43 18.93
CA GLU A 535 -10.49 -2.31 19.63
C GLU A 535 -9.43 -1.38 20.23
N ASP A 536 -8.43 -1.93 20.93
CA ASP A 536 -7.30 -1.19 21.50
C ASP A 536 -6.60 -0.29 20.48
N LEU A 537 -6.41 -0.80 19.26
CA LEU A 537 -5.77 -0.07 18.14
C LEU A 537 -6.60 1.11 17.63
N THR A 538 -7.88 1.18 17.99
CA THR A 538 -8.79 2.26 17.58
C THR A 538 -9.18 3.20 18.72
N SER A 539 -9.10 2.77 19.98
CA SER A 539 -9.46 3.57 21.15
C SER A 539 -8.35 4.53 21.62
N ILE A 540 -7.26 4.64 20.88
CA ILE A 540 -6.11 5.51 21.22
C ILE A 540 -6.44 7.01 20.98
N GLU A 541 -7.70 7.42 21.01
CA GLU A 541 -8.11 8.82 20.79
C GLU A 541 -7.74 9.77 21.94
N GLU A 542 -7.46 9.28 23.15
CA GLU A 542 -7.28 10.14 24.32
C GLU A 542 -5.95 9.89 25.06
N GLY A 543 -4.86 10.45 24.55
CA GLY A 543 -3.72 10.81 25.40
C GLY A 543 -2.45 9.95 25.36
N GLY A 544 -2.31 8.97 24.47
CA GLY A 544 -1.04 8.26 24.28
C GLY A 544 -0.06 9.03 23.37
N LYS A 545 1.24 9.04 23.69
CA LYS A 545 2.28 9.73 22.89
C LYS A 545 2.40 9.25 21.43
N ASN A 546 1.77 8.13 21.07
CA ASN A 546 1.77 7.52 19.73
C ASN A 546 0.36 7.31 19.18
N ALA A 547 -0.64 8.06 19.66
CA ALA A 547 -2.03 7.89 19.25
C ALA A 547 -2.25 8.28 17.80
N GLN A 548 -2.56 7.32 16.95
CA GLN A 548 -3.02 7.57 15.60
C GLN A 548 -4.49 8.00 15.64
N LYS A 549 -4.75 9.28 15.33
CA LYS A 549 -6.10 9.85 15.29
C LYS A 549 -6.91 9.32 14.11
N ASN A 550 -8.24 9.39 14.22
CA ASN A 550 -9.18 9.06 13.14
C ASN A 550 -9.14 7.59 12.68
N ILE A 551 -9.02 6.65 13.62
CA ILE A 551 -9.23 5.23 13.39
C ILE A 551 -10.48 4.79 14.15
N PHE A 552 -11.42 4.15 13.45
CA PHE A 552 -12.73 3.79 13.99
C PHE A 552 -13.02 2.31 13.78
N LEU A 553 -13.79 1.69 14.67
CA LEU A 553 -14.11 0.27 14.66
C LEU A 553 -15.60 0.00 14.47
N VAL A 554 -15.92 -1.04 13.71
CA VAL A 554 -17.28 -1.60 13.57
C VAL A 554 -17.31 -3.00 14.15
N PRO A 555 -18.10 -3.30 15.20
CA PRO A 555 -18.25 -4.63 15.73
C PRO A 555 -19.11 -5.51 14.81
N THR A 556 -18.78 -6.82 14.75
CA THR A 556 -19.47 -7.78 13.88
C THR A 556 -19.66 -9.16 14.49
N TYR A 557 -19.40 -9.33 15.79
CA TYR A 557 -19.55 -10.65 16.45
C TYR A 557 -20.97 -11.20 16.39
N ASP A 558 -21.98 -10.34 16.30
CA ASP A 558 -23.41 -10.69 16.13
C ASP A 558 -23.80 -11.07 14.69
N CYS A 559 -22.93 -10.81 13.72
CA CYS A 559 -23.08 -11.24 12.32
C CYS A 559 -22.42 -12.61 12.06
N ALA A 560 -21.95 -13.28 13.10
CA ALA A 560 -21.13 -14.47 13.05
C ALA A 560 -21.90 -15.71 12.57
N ASP A 561 -21.15 -16.63 11.96
CA ASP A 561 -21.52 -18.04 11.83
C ASP A 561 -20.56 -18.85 12.72
N SER A 562 -21.09 -19.73 13.58
CA SER A 562 -20.24 -20.47 14.53
C SER A 562 -19.21 -21.38 13.86
N LEU A 563 -19.43 -21.78 12.63
CA LEU A 563 -18.62 -22.75 11.88
C LEU A 563 -17.95 -22.18 10.64
N ASP A 564 -18.43 -21.04 10.11
CA ASP A 564 -17.91 -20.43 8.87
C ASP A 564 -17.17 -19.14 9.20
N VAL A 565 -15.89 -19.09 8.81
CA VAL A 565 -15.04 -17.89 8.92
C VAL A 565 -15.55 -16.74 8.06
N HIS A 566 -16.43 -17.03 7.09
CA HIS A 566 -17.03 -16.07 6.18
C HIS A 566 -18.54 -15.90 6.43
N PRO A 567 -18.97 -15.15 7.45
CA PRO A 567 -20.39 -14.88 7.64
C PRO A 567 -21.00 -14.28 6.38
N ARG A 568 -22.08 -14.89 5.89
CA ARG A 568 -22.69 -14.52 4.60
C ARG A 568 -23.64 -13.34 4.67
N TYR A 569 -23.84 -12.76 5.85
CA TYR A 569 -24.68 -11.59 6.11
C TYR A 569 -23.80 -10.32 6.14
N LYS A 570 -23.58 -9.70 4.96
CA LYS A 570 -22.68 -8.54 4.82
C LYS A 570 -23.40 -7.20 4.91
N TYR A 571 -24.73 -7.18 4.78
CA TYR A 571 -25.53 -5.96 4.85
C TYR A 571 -25.30 -5.18 6.14
N ALA A 572 -25.36 -5.85 7.30
CA ALA A 572 -25.17 -5.20 8.60
C ALA A 572 -23.80 -4.53 8.71
N VAL A 573 -22.73 -5.18 8.19
CA VAL A 573 -21.36 -4.67 8.20
C VAL A 573 -21.26 -3.38 7.37
N GLY A 574 -21.72 -3.43 6.11
CA GLY A 574 -21.69 -2.26 5.22
C GLY A 574 -22.54 -1.10 5.75
N ASN A 575 -23.72 -1.38 6.27
CA ASN A 575 -24.60 -0.37 6.84
C ASN A 575 -24.02 0.27 8.11
N ARG A 576 -23.41 -0.50 9.00
CA ARG A 576 -22.73 0.02 10.20
C ARG A 576 -21.55 0.92 9.83
N LEU A 577 -20.74 0.52 8.84
CA LEU A 577 -19.66 1.36 8.32
C LEU A 577 -20.21 2.70 7.79
N ALA A 578 -21.27 2.66 6.99
CA ALA A 578 -21.88 3.89 6.45
C ALA A 578 -22.40 4.81 7.56
N ARG A 579 -23.10 4.27 8.56
CA ARG A 579 -23.62 5.04 9.68
C ARG A 579 -22.50 5.68 10.52
N LEU A 580 -21.42 4.92 10.79
CA LEU A 580 -20.25 5.44 11.51
C LEU A 580 -19.56 6.55 10.70
N VAL A 581 -19.42 6.37 9.40
CA VAL A 581 -18.88 7.38 8.47
C VAL A 581 -19.76 8.63 8.42
N LEU A 582 -21.07 8.49 8.36
CA LEU A 582 -22.00 9.64 8.39
C LEU A 582 -21.82 10.45 9.67
N GLN A 583 -21.61 9.80 10.82
CA GLN A 583 -21.35 10.48 12.07
C GLN A 583 -19.95 11.13 12.12
N LYS A 584 -18.90 10.37 11.82
CA LYS A 584 -17.49 10.79 12.06
C LYS A 584 -16.93 11.67 10.94
N THR A 585 -17.26 11.38 9.67
CA THR A 585 -16.72 12.10 8.50
C THR A 585 -17.67 13.17 7.97
N TYR A 586 -18.98 12.91 8.01
CA TYR A 586 -19.97 13.88 7.50
C TYR A 586 -20.65 14.70 8.60
N HIS A 587 -20.33 14.45 9.87
CA HIS A 587 -20.84 15.15 11.04
C HIS A 587 -22.36 15.23 11.09
N ARG A 588 -23.03 14.18 10.58
CA ARG A 588 -24.49 14.07 10.68
C ARG A 588 -24.85 13.44 12.03
N GLU A 589 -25.80 14.02 12.74
CA GLU A 589 -26.25 13.58 14.08
C GLU A 589 -26.92 12.21 14.09
N GLN A 590 -27.05 11.57 12.95
CA GLN A 590 -27.59 10.21 12.86
C GLN A 590 -26.67 9.21 13.55
N ALA A 591 -27.08 8.91 14.66
CA ALA A 591 -26.53 8.16 15.72
C ALA A 591 -26.01 6.78 15.32
N TYR A 592 -24.71 6.61 15.46
CA TYR A 592 -24.07 5.30 15.55
C TYR A 592 -23.86 4.92 17.02
N GLY A 593 -23.32 5.84 17.81
CA GLY A 593 -23.12 5.70 19.25
C GLY A 593 -22.40 4.41 19.58
N GLN A 594 -21.10 4.29 19.28
CA GLN A 594 -20.31 3.15 19.77
C GLN A 594 -20.34 3.11 21.29
N THR A 595 -20.68 1.96 21.88
CA THR A 595 -20.78 1.79 23.31
C THR A 595 -19.80 0.72 23.76
N LYS A 596 -18.99 1.04 24.76
CA LYS A 596 -18.13 0.12 25.50
C LYS A 596 -18.54 0.17 26.97
N LEU A 597 -18.53 -0.97 27.64
CA LEU A 597 -18.73 -1.03 29.07
C LEU A 597 -17.40 -0.75 29.77
N GLY A 598 -17.39 0.22 30.69
CA GLY A 598 -16.31 0.43 31.67
C GLY A 598 -16.46 -0.49 32.89
N ASP A 599 -15.83 -0.14 33.99
CA ASP A 599 -16.06 -0.87 35.26
C ASP A 599 -17.53 -0.83 35.66
N ILE A 600 -18.03 -1.94 36.16
CA ILE A 600 -19.44 -2.10 36.57
C ILE A 600 -19.58 -1.93 38.04
N SER A 601 -20.53 -1.08 38.47
CA SER A 601 -21.01 -1.03 39.86
C SER A 601 -22.32 -1.80 40.00
N LEU A 602 -22.42 -2.67 40.99
CA LEU A 602 -23.64 -3.37 41.38
C LEU A 602 -24.37 -2.62 42.47
N VAL A 603 -25.55 -2.10 42.14
CA VAL A 603 -26.41 -1.37 43.09
C VAL A 603 -27.52 -2.25 43.59
N ARG A 604 -27.58 -2.47 44.89
CA ARG A 604 -28.55 -3.36 45.52
C ARG A 604 -29.93 -2.69 45.65
N HIS A 605 -30.95 -3.40 45.14
CA HIS A 605 -32.36 -3.10 45.36
C HIS A 605 -33.10 -4.40 45.78
N GLY A 606 -33.26 -4.57 47.09
CA GLY A 606 -33.91 -5.78 47.65
C GLY A 606 -33.13 -7.07 47.35
N LYS A 607 -33.72 -7.95 46.56
CA LYS A 607 -33.12 -9.24 46.13
C LYS A 607 -32.38 -9.16 44.81
N LYS A 608 -32.19 -7.96 44.24
CA LYS A 608 -31.58 -7.73 42.92
C LYS A 608 -30.39 -6.82 43.00
N TYR A 609 -29.40 -7.04 42.13
CA TYR A 609 -28.32 -6.10 41.87
C TYR A 609 -28.47 -5.56 40.47
N TYR A 610 -28.64 -4.25 40.31
CA TYR A 610 -28.68 -3.54 39.03
C TYR A 610 -27.27 -3.15 38.59
N LEU A 611 -26.99 -3.29 37.30
CA LEU A 611 -25.71 -3.00 36.72
C LEU A 611 -25.65 -1.52 36.30
N ILE A 612 -24.62 -0.83 36.75
CA ILE A 612 -24.29 0.55 36.34
C ILE A 612 -22.91 0.57 35.72
N SER A 613 -22.75 1.25 34.60
CA SER A 613 -21.45 1.59 33.99
C SER A 613 -21.40 3.11 33.79
N ASP A 614 -20.27 3.73 34.14
CA ASP A 614 -20.06 5.18 34.03
C ASP A 614 -21.19 6.02 34.69
N GLY A 615 -21.64 5.58 35.86
CA GLY A 615 -22.70 6.25 36.64
C GLY A 615 -24.11 6.09 36.06
N THR A 616 -24.32 5.39 34.97
CA THR A 616 -25.64 5.18 34.39
C THR A 616 -26.04 3.71 34.40
N PHE A 617 -27.35 3.43 34.51
CA PHE A 617 -27.86 2.06 34.39
C PHE A 617 -27.58 1.54 32.96
N ILE A 618 -27.00 0.32 32.88
CA ILE A 618 -26.88 -0.40 31.63
C ILE A 618 -28.29 -0.79 31.18
N LYS A 619 -28.67 -0.38 29.99
CA LYS A 619 -30.01 -0.61 29.43
C LYS A 619 -29.93 -1.29 28.09
N GLN A 620 -30.87 -2.20 27.84
CA GLN A 620 -31.04 -2.86 26.56
C GLN A 620 -32.03 -2.09 25.68
N ASN A 621 -31.77 -2.08 24.40
CA ASN A 621 -32.76 -1.67 23.38
C ASN A 621 -33.83 -2.77 23.23
N GLN A 622 -34.96 -2.59 23.88
CA GLN A 622 -36.08 -3.55 23.89
C GLN A 622 -36.68 -3.83 22.49
N ALA A 623 -36.49 -2.93 21.54
CA ALA A 623 -36.98 -3.14 20.16
C ALA A 623 -36.20 -4.24 19.42
N LEU A 624 -34.98 -4.55 19.84
CA LEU A 624 -34.12 -5.53 19.15
C LEU A 624 -34.11 -6.90 19.82
N VAL A 625 -34.22 -6.96 21.15
CA VAL A 625 -34.14 -8.20 21.90
C VAL A 625 -35.22 -8.27 22.97
N LYS A 626 -36.03 -9.34 22.90
CA LYS A 626 -36.97 -9.71 23.93
C LYS A 626 -36.37 -10.88 24.72
N GLY A 627 -36.33 -10.78 26.05
CA GLY A 627 -35.82 -11.83 26.93
C GLY A 627 -34.52 -11.47 27.61
N ASP A 628 -33.80 -12.47 28.08
CA ASP A 628 -32.59 -12.31 28.86
C ASP A 628 -31.41 -11.86 28.01
N ILE A 629 -30.53 -11.08 28.61
CA ILE A 629 -29.30 -10.61 27.99
C ILE A 629 -28.20 -11.64 28.23
N GLN A 630 -27.61 -12.09 27.15
CA GLN A 630 -26.54 -13.08 27.08
C GLN A 630 -25.19 -12.43 26.76
N GLY A 631 -24.12 -13.20 26.97
CA GLY A 631 -22.75 -12.80 26.62
C GLY A 631 -21.95 -12.21 27.78
N PHE A 632 -22.56 -12.09 28.97
CA PHE A 632 -21.80 -11.78 30.18
C PHE A 632 -21.22 -13.05 30.81
N GLU A 633 -20.00 -12.93 31.28
CA GLU A 633 -19.34 -13.88 32.17
C GLU A 633 -18.80 -13.12 33.37
N PHE A 634 -19.05 -13.63 34.56
CA PHE A 634 -18.59 -13.03 35.80
C PHE A 634 -17.56 -13.94 36.48
N ALA A 635 -16.71 -13.36 37.33
CA ALA A 635 -15.78 -14.11 38.15
C ALA A 635 -15.82 -13.62 39.60
N HIS A 636 -15.62 -14.56 40.52
CA HIS A 636 -15.29 -14.28 41.92
C HIS A 636 -13.78 -14.05 42.09
N ALA A 637 -13.30 -13.94 43.35
CA ALA A 637 -11.89 -13.72 43.65
C ALA A 637 -10.94 -14.84 43.17
N ASP A 638 -11.47 -16.01 42.83
CA ASP A 638 -10.71 -17.13 42.24
C ASP A 638 -10.33 -16.89 40.76
N GLY A 639 -10.90 -15.87 40.13
CA GLY A 639 -10.64 -15.51 38.74
C GLY A 639 -11.26 -16.47 37.71
N VAL A 640 -12.12 -17.42 38.14
CA VAL A 640 -12.80 -18.35 37.24
C VAL A 640 -14.07 -17.71 36.71
N TYR A 641 -14.13 -17.50 35.38
CA TYR A 641 -15.28 -16.90 34.74
C TYR A 641 -16.37 -17.93 34.47
N PHE A 642 -17.62 -17.56 34.76
CA PHE A 642 -18.82 -18.36 34.48
C PHE A 642 -19.88 -17.53 33.75
N PRO A 643 -20.63 -18.12 32.78
CA PRO A 643 -21.63 -17.40 32.02
C PRO A 643 -22.83 -17.02 32.87
N VAL A 644 -23.34 -15.80 32.66
CA VAL A 644 -24.53 -15.29 33.34
C VAL A 644 -25.46 -14.63 32.34
N SER A 645 -26.75 -15.03 32.36
CA SER A 645 -27.80 -14.28 31.68
C SER A 645 -28.35 -13.18 32.58
N LEU A 646 -28.45 -11.97 32.07
CA LEU A 646 -29.01 -10.85 32.82
C LEU A 646 -30.49 -10.69 32.49
N GLU A 647 -31.28 -10.49 33.55
CA GLU A 647 -32.66 -10.09 33.41
C GLU A 647 -32.81 -8.62 33.16
N GLN A 648 -33.95 -8.17 32.62
CA GLN A 648 -34.27 -6.76 32.43
C GLN A 648 -35.61 -6.41 33.09
N ASP A 649 -35.67 -5.21 33.62
CA ASP A 649 -36.91 -4.65 34.16
C ASP A 649 -37.76 -3.96 33.05
N LYS A 650 -38.96 -3.48 33.40
CA LYS A 650 -39.86 -2.78 32.48
C LYS A 650 -39.24 -1.53 31.82
N LYS A 651 -38.18 -0.98 32.41
CA LYS A 651 -37.42 0.19 31.89
C LYS A 651 -36.17 -0.24 31.10
N GLY A 652 -35.98 -1.55 30.86
CA GLY A 652 -34.82 -2.10 30.16
C GLY A 652 -33.53 -2.12 30.99
N ARG A 653 -33.55 -1.81 32.29
CA ARG A 653 -32.36 -1.82 33.14
C ARG A 653 -32.00 -3.25 33.47
N LEU A 654 -30.70 -3.57 33.34
CA LEU A 654 -30.18 -4.92 33.55
C LEU A 654 -29.91 -5.19 35.01
N PHE A 655 -30.24 -6.40 35.46
CA PHE A 655 -29.99 -6.84 36.81
C PHE A 655 -29.69 -8.36 36.90
N VAL A 656 -29.07 -8.74 38.00
CA VAL A 656 -28.91 -10.16 38.43
C VAL A 656 -29.57 -10.39 39.79
N SER A 657 -29.93 -11.65 40.06
CA SER A 657 -30.37 -12.01 41.40
C SER A 657 -29.23 -11.86 42.43
N ARG A 658 -29.57 -11.66 43.69
CA ARG A 658 -28.60 -11.57 44.76
C ARG A 658 -27.71 -12.80 44.89
N ALA A 659 -28.29 -14.00 44.70
CA ALA A 659 -27.56 -15.26 44.75
C ALA A 659 -26.40 -15.32 43.72
N ILE A 660 -26.55 -14.67 42.58
CA ILE A 660 -25.50 -14.60 41.54
C ILE A 660 -24.56 -13.42 41.79
N GLY A 661 -25.11 -12.27 42.25
CA GLY A 661 -24.36 -11.01 42.34
C GLY A 661 -23.48 -10.85 43.57
N ASP A 662 -23.62 -11.68 44.62
CA ASP A 662 -22.81 -11.58 45.82
C ASP A 662 -21.36 -12.07 45.57
N GLY A 663 -20.35 -11.25 45.91
CA GLY A 663 -18.93 -11.61 45.85
C GLY A 663 -18.28 -11.60 44.46
N LEU A 664 -18.92 -11.04 43.42
CA LEU A 664 -18.33 -10.86 42.10
C LEU A 664 -17.25 -9.77 42.13
N VAL A 665 -16.13 -9.97 41.45
CA VAL A 665 -15.00 -9.03 41.40
C VAL A 665 -14.67 -8.52 40.01
N SER A 666 -15.04 -9.30 38.97
CA SER A 666 -14.76 -8.92 37.58
C SER A 666 -15.80 -9.49 36.61
N TYR A 667 -15.84 -8.90 35.44
CA TYR A 667 -16.69 -9.35 34.36
C TYR A 667 -15.95 -9.31 33.03
N ARG A 668 -16.48 -10.06 32.04
CA ARG A 668 -16.21 -9.88 30.65
C ARG A 668 -17.52 -10.01 29.84
N TYR A 669 -17.61 -9.26 28.76
CA TYR A 669 -18.78 -9.26 27.87
C TYR A 669 -18.35 -9.52 26.43
N ALA A 670 -19.09 -10.37 25.69
CA ALA A 670 -18.85 -10.76 24.30
C ALA A 670 -17.41 -11.28 24.05
N TYR A 671 -16.73 -11.80 25.08
CA TYR A 671 -15.32 -12.19 25.03
C TYR A 671 -15.07 -13.49 24.26
N PRO A 672 -15.82 -14.60 24.47
CA PRO A 672 -15.53 -15.85 23.78
C PRO A 672 -15.45 -15.70 22.28
N ALA A 673 -14.58 -16.49 21.65
CA ALA A 673 -14.35 -16.45 20.19
C ALA A 673 -15.64 -16.54 19.38
N TYR A 674 -16.59 -17.37 19.84
CA TYR A 674 -17.99 -17.34 19.43
C TYR A 674 -18.87 -16.98 20.63
N THR A 675 -19.76 -16.02 20.45
CA THR A 675 -20.65 -15.54 21.52
C THR A 675 -22.06 -15.33 21.00
N LYS A 676 -23.03 -15.55 21.88
CA LYS A 676 -24.44 -15.18 21.68
C LYS A 676 -24.77 -13.84 22.31
N ALA A 677 -23.77 -13.00 22.56
CA ALA A 677 -23.95 -11.69 23.15
C ALA A 677 -24.96 -10.87 22.35
N ASN A 678 -25.94 -10.29 23.05
CA ASN A 678 -27.10 -9.65 22.42
C ASN A 678 -27.44 -8.29 23.06
N LEU A 679 -26.47 -7.63 23.72
CA LEU A 679 -26.66 -6.27 24.20
C LEU A 679 -26.39 -5.28 23.08
N TYR A 680 -27.38 -4.43 22.79
CA TYR A 680 -27.32 -3.39 21.80
C TYR A 680 -27.60 -2.03 22.43
N ASN A 681 -26.99 -0.99 21.91
CA ASN A 681 -27.33 0.35 22.30
C ASN A 681 -28.66 0.82 21.67
N GLN A 682 -29.10 2.03 22.03
CA GLN A 682 -30.37 2.62 21.53
C GLN A 682 -30.45 2.74 19.99
N TYR A 683 -29.32 2.61 19.30
CA TYR A 683 -29.23 2.73 17.84
C TYR A 683 -29.13 1.37 17.13
N GLY A 684 -29.18 0.26 17.90
CA GLY A 684 -29.08 -1.08 17.36
C GLY A 684 -27.65 -1.47 16.97
N ILE A 685 -26.65 -0.84 17.55
CA ILE A 685 -25.25 -1.21 17.39
C ILE A 685 -24.85 -2.12 18.56
N PRO A 686 -24.21 -3.28 18.30
CA PRO A 686 -23.72 -4.14 19.38
C PRO A 686 -22.76 -3.40 20.28
N VAL A 687 -22.87 -3.62 21.59
CA VAL A 687 -21.90 -3.14 22.56
C VAL A 687 -20.59 -3.87 22.36
N LEU A 688 -19.47 -3.16 22.38
CA LEU A 688 -18.15 -3.73 22.12
C LEU A 688 -17.79 -4.83 23.15
N PRO A 689 -17.00 -5.83 22.77
CA PRO A 689 -16.40 -6.76 23.73
C PRO A 689 -15.68 -5.98 24.81
N ALA A 690 -15.87 -6.36 26.06
CA ALA A 690 -15.32 -5.64 27.19
C ALA A 690 -14.93 -6.57 28.34
N PHE A 691 -14.05 -6.09 29.19
CA PHE A 691 -13.77 -6.65 30.51
C PHE A 691 -13.52 -5.52 31.50
N GLY A 692 -13.78 -5.77 32.77
CA GLY A 692 -13.62 -4.74 33.79
C GLY A 692 -13.82 -5.29 35.21
N ARG A 693 -13.70 -4.41 36.15
CA ARG A 693 -13.93 -4.71 37.57
C ARG A 693 -15.39 -4.58 37.94
N ILE A 694 -15.77 -5.20 39.04
CA ILE A 694 -17.08 -5.07 39.65
C ILE A 694 -16.93 -4.48 41.04
N ASP A 695 -17.58 -3.35 41.25
CA ASP A 695 -17.69 -2.68 42.55
C ASP A 695 -19.12 -2.76 43.09
N TYR A 696 -19.29 -2.63 44.40
CA TYR A 696 -20.61 -2.61 45.03
C TYR A 696 -20.93 -1.21 45.57
N LYS A 697 -22.14 -0.73 45.27
CA LYS A 697 -22.68 0.56 45.74
C LYS A 697 -23.98 0.41 46.53
#